data_4ddb167ebf23f06c2725d63d16545257
#
_entry.id   4ddb167ebf23f06c2725d63d16545257
#
_cell.length_a   1.000
_cell.length_b   1.000
_cell.length_c   1.000
_cell.angle_alpha   90.00
_cell.angle_beta   90.00
_cell.angle_gamma   90.00
#
_symmetry.space_group_name_H-M   'P 1'
#
loop_
_entity.id
_entity.type
_entity.pdbx_description
1 polymer ?
#
loop_
_entity_poly.entity_id
_entity_poly.type
_entity_poly.pdbx_seq_one_letter_code
_entity_poly.pdbx_strand_id
1 'polypeptide(L)'
;MTDNDGKKTLGLGGSRPGSVKQSFSHGRTKNVVVETKRKRVVVPKPGAAAKPAGAAAAPVASDPAKRPAGISDAELERRMKALALAKARESEEAAQREAEERERAEERDRRRAEAEAKEREDREREEKARAKAEEEERKRVKAEEVARRAAVAPKGDPEVVGDTARAPSAPRKPDREREAREKAAKVKPGRDDEGRRGGKLTLNQALTGGEGGRQRSMAAMKRKQERARQKAMGGTQEREKIVRDVQVPEAIIVSELANRMAERVADVVKALMQNGIMATQNQAIDADTAELIVEEFGHRVQRVSDADVEQVIDSVEDKAEDLRPRPPIITVMGHVDHGKTSLLDAIRKTKVVAGEAGGITQHIGAYQVTTDSGHVLTFLDTPGHAAFTSMRARGAQVTDIVILVVAADDAVMPQTVEAINHAKAAKVPMIVAINKCDKPSANPQKVRTDLLNYEVVVEEMGGDVQTVEVSALTGKGLDTLLEAIALQSEILELQANPDRAAQGAVIEAQLDIGRGPVATVLVQHGTLKQGDIFVVGEQWGKVRALVDDKGERVKEAGPSVPVEVLGLNGTPEAGDVLNVVDTEAQAREIATYREKAAKDKRAAAGAATTLDQLMAKHKADQSVSELPIVVKADVQGSSEAIVQAMEKIGNEEVRVRVIHSGVGAITETDIGLAEASGCPVIGFNVRANASARNSANQKGVEIRYYSVIYDLVDDVKKAASGLLSAEVREKFIGYATIKEVFKVSNVGKVAGCLVTEGVARRSAGVRLLRDDVVIHEGTLKTLKRFKDEVAEVISGQECGMAFENYDDIRPGDVIEIFEREEIERTL
;
A
#
# COMPACT_ATOMS: atom_id res chain seq x y z
N MET A 1 -12.24 -26.04 -76.99
CA MET A 1 -12.52 -27.42 -76.59
C MET A 1 -11.57 -27.70 -75.44
N THR A 2 -12.06 -27.64 -74.40
CA THR A 2 -12.45 -28.47 -73.29
C THR A 2 -11.79 -28.00 -71.97
N ASP A 3 -12.55 -27.51 -71.17
CA ASP A 3 -12.80 -27.59 -69.75
C ASP A 3 -11.64 -28.06 -68.82
N ASN A 4 -11.38 -27.21 -67.92
CA ASN A 4 -10.51 -27.51 -66.80
C ASN A 4 -11.17 -27.14 -65.46
N ASP A 5 -11.69 -28.15 -64.79
CA ASP A 5 -12.27 -28.08 -63.45
C ASP A 5 -11.16 -27.88 -62.40
N GLY A 6 -11.12 -26.70 -61.87
CA GLY A 6 -10.21 -26.32 -60.80
C GLY A 6 -10.70 -26.71 -59.41
N LYS A 7 -10.16 -27.78 -58.84
CA LYS A 7 -10.24 -28.04 -57.42
C LYS A 7 -9.51 -26.98 -56.61
N LYS A 8 -10.21 -26.17 -55.85
CA LYS A 8 -9.68 -25.27 -54.85
C LYS A 8 -9.26 -26.07 -53.60
N THR A 9 -8.00 -26.25 -53.40
CA THR A 9 -7.37 -26.67 -52.13
C THR A 9 -7.33 -25.43 -51.21
N LEU A 10 -7.98 -25.53 -50.08
CA LEU A 10 -7.90 -24.55 -49.02
C LEU A 10 -6.52 -24.68 -48.35
N GLY A 11 -5.62 -23.77 -48.72
CA GLY A 11 -4.35 -23.61 -48.06
C GLY A 11 -4.54 -22.97 -46.69
N LEU A 12 -4.07 -23.62 -45.65
CA LEU A 12 -3.90 -23.06 -44.32
C LEU A 12 -2.93 -21.86 -44.37
N GLY A 13 -3.51 -20.66 -44.30
CA GLY A 13 -2.75 -19.43 -44.21
C GLY A 13 -1.98 -19.34 -42.89
N GLY A 14 -0.65 -19.44 -42.98
CA GLY A 14 0.24 -19.12 -41.88
C GLY A 14 0.06 -17.64 -41.51
N SER A 15 -0.13 -17.38 -40.21
CA SER A 15 -0.18 -16.04 -39.67
C SER A 15 1.18 -15.34 -39.88
N ARG A 16 1.18 -14.24 -40.62
CA ARG A 16 2.33 -13.36 -40.75
C ARG A 16 2.59 -12.67 -39.39
N PRO A 17 3.83 -12.60 -38.90
CA PRO A 17 4.13 -11.85 -37.69
C PRO A 17 3.89 -10.36 -37.94
N GLY A 18 3.13 -9.71 -37.06
CA GLY A 18 2.88 -8.28 -37.10
C GLY A 18 4.15 -7.52 -36.70
N SER A 19 4.66 -6.66 -37.58
CA SER A 19 5.76 -5.76 -37.27
C SER A 19 5.22 -4.39 -36.87
N VAL A 20 5.67 -3.86 -35.74
CA VAL A 20 5.37 -2.50 -35.27
C VAL A 20 6.57 -1.60 -35.55
N LYS A 21 6.33 -0.44 -36.16
CA LYS A 21 7.38 0.59 -36.38
C LYS A 21 7.51 1.44 -35.11
N GLN A 22 8.64 1.37 -34.47
CA GLN A 22 8.99 2.22 -33.34
C GLN A 22 9.86 3.39 -33.84
N SER A 23 9.42 4.61 -33.64
CA SER A 23 10.13 5.83 -34.02
C SER A 23 10.81 6.43 -32.79
N PHE A 24 12.11 6.70 -32.90
CA PHE A 24 12.90 7.38 -31.88
C PHE A 24 13.06 8.86 -32.21
N SER A 25 13.26 9.70 -31.20
CA SER A 25 13.31 11.17 -31.28
C SER A 25 14.38 11.76 -32.22
N HIS A 26 15.17 10.95 -32.91
CA HIS A 26 16.17 11.36 -33.89
C HIS A 26 15.98 10.77 -35.28
N GLY A 27 14.72 10.53 -35.71
CA GLY A 27 14.41 10.24 -37.11
C GLY A 27 14.82 8.86 -37.64
N ARG A 28 15.20 7.91 -36.82
CA ARG A 28 15.46 6.50 -37.19
C ARG A 28 14.29 5.62 -36.78
N THR A 29 13.73 4.90 -37.74
CA THR A 29 12.67 3.91 -37.53
C THR A 29 13.27 2.52 -37.60
N LYS A 30 13.05 1.69 -36.59
CA LYS A 30 13.40 0.26 -36.57
C LYS A 30 12.13 -0.59 -36.57
N ASN A 31 12.04 -1.58 -37.45
CA ASN A 31 10.93 -2.54 -37.44
C ASN A 31 11.24 -3.62 -36.41
N VAL A 32 10.38 -3.73 -35.40
CA VAL A 32 10.47 -4.78 -34.37
C VAL A 32 9.37 -5.81 -34.65
N VAL A 33 9.78 -7.08 -34.72
CA VAL A 33 8.85 -8.21 -34.85
C VAL A 33 8.37 -8.57 -33.44
N VAL A 34 7.09 -8.37 -33.16
CA VAL A 34 6.49 -8.72 -31.87
C VAL A 34 5.90 -10.12 -31.99
N GLU A 35 6.49 -11.05 -31.29
CA GLU A 35 5.96 -12.40 -31.11
C GLU A 35 5.01 -12.41 -29.92
N THR A 36 3.70 -12.46 -30.19
CA THR A 36 2.69 -12.62 -29.12
C THR A 36 2.56 -14.10 -28.76
N LYS A 37 3.10 -14.50 -27.62
CA LYS A 37 2.86 -15.82 -27.00
C LYS A 37 1.39 -15.92 -26.60
N ARG A 38 0.56 -16.59 -27.40
CA ARG A 38 -0.79 -16.96 -26.97
C ARG A 38 -0.72 -18.10 -25.96
N LYS A 39 -1.29 -17.92 -24.76
CA LYS A 39 -1.52 -19.00 -23.82
C LYS A 39 -2.32 -20.11 -24.52
N ARG A 40 -1.75 -21.31 -24.58
CA ARG A 40 -2.46 -22.51 -25.03
C ARG A 40 -3.57 -22.83 -24.04
N VAL A 41 -4.82 -22.74 -24.52
CA VAL A 41 -5.94 -23.37 -23.85
C VAL A 41 -5.77 -24.88 -24.06
N VAL A 42 -5.60 -25.62 -22.99
CA VAL A 42 -5.54 -27.09 -23.01
C VAL A 42 -6.97 -27.58 -23.20
N VAL A 43 -7.30 -27.98 -24.41
CA VAL A 43 -8.53 -28.73 -24.71
C VAL A 43 -8.24 -30.18 -24.38
N PRO A 44 -9.05 -30.87 -23.54
CA PRO A 44 -8.89 -32.31 -23.29
C PRO A 44 -9.11 -33.09 -24.59
N LYS A 45 -8.21 -34.03 -24.89
CA LYS A 45 -8.35 -34.97 -25.99
C LYS A 45 -9.63 -35.81 -25.84
N PRO A 46 -10.47 -35.97 -26.88
CA PRO A 46 -11.54 -36.98 -26.86
C PRO A 46 -10.93 -38.36 -27.07
N GLY A 47 -11.10 -39.20 -26.08
CA GLY A 47 -10.80 -40.61 -26.22
C GLY A 47 -12.01 -41.40 -26.76
N ALA A 48 -11.70 -42.21 -27.75
CA ALA A 48 -12.36 -43.44 -28.20
C ALA A 48 -13.91 -43.40 -28.48
N ALA A 49 -14.20 -43.69 -29.70
CA ALA A 49 -15.49 -43.90 -30.31
C ALA A 49 -16.35 -44.96 -29.60
N ALA A 50 -17.60 -44.61 -29.31
CA ALA A 50 -18.70 -45.56 -29.16
C ALA A 50 -19.80 -45.19 -30.17
N LYS A 51 -20.28 -46.18 -30.86
CA LYS A 51 -21.24 -46.14 -31.99
C LYS A 51 -22.60 -45.54 -31.62
N PRO A 52 -23.35 -45.01 -32.58
CA PRO A 52 -24.66 -44.44 -32.36
C PRO A 52 -25.73 -45.52 -32.19
N ALA A 53 -26.54 -45.39 -31.17
CA ALA A 53 -27.83 -46.07 -31.09
C ALA A 53 -28.93 -45.01 -31.08
N GLY A 54 -29.82 -45.16 -32.02
CA GLY A 54 -30.87 -44.22 -32.29
C GLY A 54 -32.13 -44.42 -31.42
N ALA A 55 -33.09 -43.57 -31.75
CA ALA A 55 -34.50 -43.65 -31.52
C ALA A 55 -35.03 -43.22 -30.13
N ALA A 56 -35.83 -42.15 -30.22
CA ALA A 56 -36.79 -41.75 -29.23
C ALA A 56 -37.63 -42.90 -28.71
N ALA A 57 -37.74 -43.03 -27.42
CA ALA A 57 -38.75 -43.85 -26.76
C ALA A 57 -39.49 -43.03 -25.71
N ALA A 58 -40.78 -43.06 -25.82
CA ALA A 58 -41.78 -42.52 -24.90
C ALA A 58 -41.65 -43.06 -23.47
N PRO A 59 -42.23 -42.40 -22.47
CA PRO A 59 -42.00 -42.73 -21.06
C PRO A 59 -42.64 -44.08 -20.71
N VAL A 60 -41.79 -45.00 -20.33
CA VAL A 60 -42.24 -46.31 -19.82
C VAL A 60 -42.48 -46.16 -18.30
N ALA A 61 -43.64 -46.64 -17.92
CA ALA A 61 -44.12 -46.72 -16.56
C ALA A 61 -43.12 -47.33 -15.60
N SER A 62 -42.98 -46.71 -14.43
CA SER A 62 -42.13 -47.05 -13.33
C SER A 62 -42.34 -48.44 -12.80
N ASP A 63 -41.32 -49.29 -12.89
CA ASP A 63 -41.24 -50.62 -12.24
C ASP A 63 -41.08 -50.40 -10.71
N PRO A 64 -41.95 -51.03 -9.89
CA PRO A 64 -41.97 -50.80 -8.43
C PRO A 64 -40.79 -51.38 -7.67
N ALA A 65 -39.90 -52.11 -8.35
CA ALA A 65 -38.77 -52.81 -7.71
C ALA A 65 -37.48 -51.97 -7.48
N LYS A 66 -37.45 -50.69 -7.85
CA LYS A 66 -36.26 -49.83 -7.69
C LYS A 66 -36.51 -48.60 -6.80
N ARG A 67 -37.34 -48.69 -5.79
CA ARG A 67 -37.60 -47.60 -4.85
C ARG A 67 -36.63 -47.66 -3.66
N PRO A 68 -35.97 -46.55 -3.27
CA PRO A 68 -35.34 -46.48 -1.95
C PRO A 68 -36.42 -46.57 -0.87
N ALA A 69 -36.21 -47.40 0.13
CA ALA A 69 -37.14 -47.61 1.21
C ALA A 69 -37.35 -46.32 2.01
N GLY A 70 -38.61 -45.79 2.06
CA GLY A 70 -39.04 -44.75 2.95
C GLY A 70 -39.61 -43.46 2.34
N ILE A 71 -39.79 -43.34 1.00
CA ILE A 71 -40.35 -42.16 0.38
C ILE A 71 -41.76 -42.39 -0.13
N SER A 72 -42.73 -41.52 0.27
CA SER A 72 -44.12 -41.60 -0.21
C SER A 72 -44.24 -41.01 -1.63
N ASP A 73 -45.22 -41.50 -2.42
CA ASP A 73 -45.44 -41.04 -3.80
C ASP A 73 -45.68 -39.53 -3.88
N ALA A 74 -46.31 -38.92 -2.91
CA ALA A 74 -46.55 -37.48 -2.81
C ALA A 74 -45.25 -36.67 -2.55
N GLU A 75 -44.26 -37.29 -1.91
CA GLU A 75 -42.97 -36.66 -1.67
C GLU A 75 -42.04 -36.70 -2.91
N LEU A 76 -42.16 -37.82 -3.65
CA LEU A 76 -41.45 -38.01 -4.92
C LEU A 76 -41.96 -37.01 -5.98
N GLU A 77 -43.27 -36.79 -6.07
CA GLU A 77 -43.86 -35.78 -6.93
C GLU A 77 -43.41 -34.34 -6.55
N ARG A 78 -43.37 -34.03 -5.24
CA ARG A 78 -42.89 -32.73 -4.76
C ARG A 78 -41.42 -32.50 -5.12
N ARG A 79 -40.55 -33.50 -4.97
CA ARG A 79 -39.15 -33.45 -5.36
C ARG A 79 -38.95 -33.29 -6.88
N MET A 80 -39.72 -34.04 -7.69
CA MET A 80 -39.69 -33.90 -9.15
C MET A 80 -40.13 -32.50 -9.59
N LYS A 81 -41.16 -31.96 -8.97
CA LYS A 81 -41.66 -30.60 -9.26
C LYS A 81 -40.66 -29.51 -8.81
N ALA A 82 -39.99 -29.69 -7.67
CA ALA A 82 -38.94 -28.82 -7.19
C ALA A 82 -37.72 -28.85 -8.11
N LEU A 83 -37.31 -30.02 -8.60
CA LEU A 83 -36.20 -30.23 -9.52
C LEU A 83 -36.49 -29.60 -10.90
N ALA A 84 -37.73 -29.70 -11.38
CA ALA A 84 -38.17 -29.05 -12.62
C ALA A 84 -38.16 -27.52 -12.50
N LEU A 85 -38.59 -26.97 -11.35
CA LEU A 85 -38.54 -25.53 -11.06
C LEU A 85 -37.12 -25.03 -10.90
N ALA A 86 -36.22 -25.79 -10.24
CA ALA A 86 -34.83 -25.45 -10.11
C ALA A 86 -34.13 -25.38 -11.47
N LYS A 87 -34.37 -26.37 -12.33
CA LYS A 87 -33.82 -26.42 -13.69
C LYS A 87 -34.34 -25.29 -14.61
N ALA A 88 -35.60 -24.88 -14.43
CA ALA A 88 -36.15 -23.73 -15.14
C ALA A 88 -35.48 -22.42 -14.69
N ARG A 89 -35.26 -22.25 -13.38
CA ARG A 89 -34.52 -21.07 -12.85
C ARG A 89 -33.08 -21.05 -13.30
N GLU A 90 -32.38 -22.16 -13.30
CA GLU A 90 -31.00 -22.26 -13.78
C GLU A 90 -30.89 -21.87 -15.27
N SER A 91 -31.86 -22.24 -16.11
CA SER A 91 -31.89 -21.84 -17.52
C SER A 91 -32.19 -20.34 -17.72
N GLU A 92 -33.04 -19.76 -16.85
CA GLU A 92 -33.31 -18.31 -16.87
C GLU A 92 -32.11 -17.51 -16.38
N GLU A 93 -31.42 -17.94 -15.32
CA GLU A 93 -30.20 -17.30 -14.83
C GLU A 93 -29.04 -17.41 -15.85
N ALA A 94 -28.93 -18.54 -16.53
CA ALA A 94 -27.93 -18.70 -17.59
C ALA A 94 -28.19 -17.74 -18.77
N ALA A 95 -29.45 -17.58 -19.17
CA ALA A 95 -29.83 -16.64 -20.22
C ALA A 95 -29.62 -15.19 -19.81
N GLN A 96 -29.85 -14.83 -18.54
CA GLN A 96 -29.58 -13.50 -18.03
C GLN A 96 -28.08 -13.19 -18.01
N ARG A 97 -27.25 -14.14 -17.57
CA ARG A 97 -25.78 -13.98 -17.58
C ARG A 97 -25.24 -13.81 -19.00
N GLU A 98 -25.76 -14.59 -19.95
CA GLU A 98 -25.36 -14.45 -21.35
C GLU A 98 -25.76 -13.09 -21.95
N ALA A 99 -26.94 -12.56 -21.58
CA ALA A 99 -27.38 -11.23 -21.98
C ALA A 99 -26.51 -10.14 -21.37
N GLU A 100 -26.19 -10.22 -20.06
CA GLU A 100 -25.28 -9.28 -19.40
C GLU A 100 -23.85 -9.32 -19.99
N GLU A 101 -23.34 -10.51 -20.34
CA GLU A 101 -22.02 -10.61 -20.97
C GLU A 101 -22.00 -9.97 -22.37
N ARG A 102 -23.08 -10.12 -23.13
CA ARG A 102 -23.21 -9.46 -24.43
C ARG A 102 -23.25 -7.94 -24.29
N GLU A 103 -24.05 -7.44 -23.35
CA GLU A 103 -24.14 -5.98 -23.12
C GLU A 103 -22.79 -5.40 -22.66
N ARG A 104 -22.06 -6.10 -21.77
CA ARG A 104 -20.71 -5.70 -21.35
C ARG A 104 -19.67 -5.81 -22.46
N ALA A 105 -19.87 -6.71 -23.43
CA ALA A 105 -19.01 -6.82 -24.59
C ALA A 105 -19.25 -5.64 -25.58
N GLU A 106 -20.50 -5.32 -25.85
CA GLU A 106 -20.89 -4.19 -26.69
C GLU A 106 -20.45 -2.85 -26.10
N GLU A 107 -20.58 -2.69 -24.78
CA GLU A 107 -20.09 -1.48 -24.10
C GLU A 107 -18.55 -1.34 -24.18
N ARG A 108 -17.82 -2.45 -24.06
CA ARG A 108 -16.36 -2.46 -24.23
C ARG A 108 -15.94 -2.10 -25.66
N ASP A 109 -16.64 -2.63 -26.65
CA ASP A 109 -16.35 -2.34 -28.05
C ASP A 109 -16.69 -0.89 -28.39
N ARG A 110 -17.78 -0.35 -27.85
CA ARG A 110 -18.14 1.07 -28.00
C ARG A 110 -17.10 2.00 -27.38
N ARG A 111 -16.66 1.71 -26.15
CA ARG A 111 -15.58 2.49 -25.48
C ARG A 111 -14.27 2.43 -26.25
N ARG A 112 -13.97 1.28 -26.87
CA ARG A 112 -12.78 1.11 -27.70
C ARG A 112 -12.86 1.92 -28.98
N ALA A 113 -14.01 1.95 -29.64
CA ALA A 113 -14.23 2.77 -30.82
C ALA A 113 -14.16 4.27 -30.50
N GLU A 114 -14.71 4.71 -29.38
CA GLU A 114 -14.63 6.10 -28.92
C GLU A 114 -13.17 6.50 -28.60
N ALA A 115 -12.39 5.61 -27.98
CA ALA A 115 -10.97 5.84 -27.70
C ALA A 115 -10.14 5.95 -28.98
N GLU A 116 -10.37 5.08 -29.97
CA GLU A 116 -9.70 5.13 -31.28
C GLU A 116 -10.06 6.39 -32.09
N ALA A 117 -11.31 6.82 -31.99
CA ALA A 117 -11.75 8.07 -32.63
C ALA A 117 -11.06 9.29 -32.01
N LYS A 118 -10.97 9.33 -30.70
CA LYS A 118 -10.28 10.40 -29.98
C LYS A 118 -8.77 10.43 -30.27
N GLU A 119 -8.13 9.27 -30.33
CA GLU A 119 -6.70 9.17 -30.68
C GLU A 119 -6.43 9.67 -32.13
N ARG A 120 -7.35 9.43 -33.05
CA ARG A 120 -7.25 9.98 -34.41
C ARG A 120 -7.37 11.50 -34.43
N GLU A 121 -8.31 12.05 -33.68
CA GLU A 121 -8.51 13.51 -33.58
C GLU A 121 -7.28 14.20 -32.91
N ASP A 122 -6.73 13.60 -31.89
CA ASP A 122 -5.52 14.12 -31.23
C ASP A 122 -4.30 14.07 -32.16
N ARG A 123 -4.11 12.99 -32.93
CA ARG A 123 -3.06 12.93 -33.97
C ARG A 123 -3.21 13.99 -35.05
N GLU A 124 -4.42 14.22 -35.55
CA GLU A 124 -4.65 15.29 -36.53
C GLU A 124 -4.38 16.68 -35.93
N ARG A 125 -4.69 16.88 -34.67
CA ARG A 125 -4.41 18.12 -33.94
C ARG A 125 -2.92 18.34 -33.77
N GLU A 126 -2.18 17.29 -33.44
CA GLU A 126 -0.73 17.33 -33.31
C GLU A 126 -0.01 17.57 -34.63
N GLU A 127 -0.47 16.94 -35.72
CA GLU A 127 0.05 17.20 -37.07
C GLU A 127 -0.21 18.64 -37.53
N LYS A 128 -1.40 19.20 -37.26
CA LYS A 128 -1.72 20.59 -37.56
C LYS A 128 -0.90 21.58 -36.73
N ALA A 129 -0.62 21.25 -35.46
CA ALA A 129 0.25 22.06 -34.60
C ALA A 129 1.70 22.01 -35.07
N ARG A 130 2.20 20.84 -35.48
CA ARG A 130 3.54 20.66 -36.02
C ARG A 130 3.74 21.38 -37.35
N ALA A 131 2.76 21.31 -38.25
CA ALA A 131 2.79 22.04 -39.52
C ALA A 131 2.84 23.57 -39.31
N LYS A 132 2.08 24.10 -38.33
CA LYS A 132 2.14 25.52 -37.96
C LYS A 132 3.50 25.91 -37.37
N ALA A 133 4.09 25.09 -36.50
CA ALA A 133 5.39 25.34 -35.92
C ALA A 133 6.51 25.37 -37.00
N GLU A 134 6.48 24.45 -37.95
CA GLU A 134 7.42 24.44 -39.08
C GLU A 134 7.25 25.66 -40.02
N GLU A 135 6.01 26.14 -40.18
CA GLU A 135 5.77 27.35 -40.97
C GLU A 135 6.30 28.62 -40.25
N GLU A 136 6.13 28.69 -38.92
CA GLU A 136 6.70 29.79 -38.13
C GLU A 136 8.21 29.77 -38.10
N GLU A 137 8.84 28.61 -37.99
CA GLU A 137 10.28 28.43 -38.03
C GLU A 137 10.85 28.83 -39.41
N ARG A 138 10.17 28.45 -40.52
CA ARG A 138 10.52 28.93 -41.89
C ARG A 138 10.40 30.44 -42.01
N LYS A 139 9.40 31.07 -41.39
CA LYS A 139 9.27 32.52 -41.37
C LYS A 139 10.37 33.19 -40.58
N ARG A 140 10.78 32.61 -39.43
CA ARG A 140 11.92 33.12 -38.60
C ARG A 140 13.25 33.00 -39.35
N VAL A 141 13.54 31.85 -39.94
CA VAL A 141 14.78 31.64 -40.74
C VAL A 141 14.85 32.62 -41.92
N LYS A 142 13.74 32.86 -42.64
CA LYS A 142 13.69 33.87 -43.73
C LYS A 142 13.90 35.28 -43.20
N ALA A 143 13.34 35.63 -42.04
CA ALA A 143 13.54 36.95 -41.42
C ALA A 143 14.97 37.14 -40.96
N GLU A 144 15.62 36.10 -40.43
CA GLU A 144 17.02 36.13 -40.01
C GLU A 144 17.99 36.21 -41.19
N GLU A 145 17.68 35.55 -42.31
CA GLU A 145 18.44 35.65 -43.57
C GLU A 145 18.35 37.06 -44.19
N VAL A 146 17.16 37.69 -44.17
CA VAL A 146 16.97 39.09 -44.59
C VAL A 146 17.72 40.08 -43.71
N ALA A 147 17.71 39.85 -42.36
CA ALA A 147 18.45 40.63 -41.39
C ALA A 147 19.98 40.50 -41.61
N ARG A 148 20.47 39.32 -41.95
CA ARG A 148 21.87 39.04 -42.23
C ARG A 148 22.33 39.67 -43.56
N ARG A 149 21.46 39.73 -44.56
CA ARG A 149 21.75 40.50 -45.85
C ARG A 149 21.75 42.00 -45.63
N ALA A 150 20.96 42.54 -44.71
CA ALA A 150 20.96 43.98 -44.38
C ALA A 150 22.21 44.41 -43.58
N ALA A 151 22.87 43.44 -42.89
CA ALA A 151 24.08 43.72 -42.11
C ALA A 151 25.39 43.75 -42.93
N VAL A 152 25.38 43.50 -44.24
CA VAL A 152 26.55 43.37 -45.13
C VAL A 152 26.63 44.53 -46.15
N ALA A 153 26.04 45.70 -45.96
CA ALA A 153 26.26 46.88 -46.79
C ALA A 153 27.24 47.86 -46.15
N PRO A 154 28.25 48.43 -46.90
CA PRO A 154 29.38 49.16 -46.34
C PRO A 154 29.02 50.57 -45.91
N LYS A 155 29.60 50.96 -44.74
CA LYS A 155 29.53 52.30 -44.15
C LYS A 155 30.30 53.30 -44.94
N GLY A 156 29.67 54.44 -45.23
CA GLY A 156 30.32 55.73 -45.58
C GLY A 156 29.99 56.68 -44.44
N ASP A 157 31.05 57.26 -43.85
CA ASP A 157 31.04 58.39 -42.88
C ASP A 157 30.99 59.73 -43.56
N PRO A 158 30.97 60.90 -42.86
CA PRO A 158 30.37 61.33 -41.57
C PRO A 158 29.62 62.71 -41.68
N GLU A 159 29.01 63.19 -40.63
CA GLU A 159 29.19 64.51 -39.97
C GLU A 159 28.02 64.84 -39.01
N VAL A 160 28.43 65.08 -37.78
CA VAL A 160 28.21 66.11 -36.78
C VAL A 160 26.87 66.87 -36.77
N VAL A 161 26.23 66.95 -35.66
CA VAL A 161 25.81 68.03 -34.75
C VAL A 161 24.72 67.59 -33.79
N GLY A 162 25.01 67.64 -32.57
CA GLY A 162 24.46 68.31 -31.43
C GLY A 162 23.10 67.94 -30.85
N ASP A 163 23.18 67.67 -29.64
CA ASP A 163 22.44 68.18 -28.47
C ASP A 163 21.36 67.32 -27.76
N THR A 164 21.76 67.11 -26.54
CA THR A 164 20.98 66.99 -25.28
C THR A 164 19.65 66.27 -25.22
N ALA A 165 19.60 65.22 -24.41
CA ALA A 165 18.83 65.15 -23.18
C ALA A 165 18.84 63.73 -22.51
N ARG A 166 19.43 63.72 -21.35
CA ARG A 166 19.15 63.00 -20.09
C ARG A 166 18.20 61.80 -20.12
N ALA A 167 18.82 60.64 -19.84
CA ALA A 167 18.15 59.44 -19.32
C ALA A 167 18.26 59.38 -17.76
N PRO A 168 17.27 58.75 -17.08
CA PRO A 168 17.46 58.32 -15.68
C PRO A 168 17.79 56.84 -15.56
N SER A 169 18.75 56.60 -14.67
CA SER A 169 19.38 55.36 -14.29
C SER A 169 18.45 54.33 -13.58
N ALA A 170 18.64 53.06 -13.86
CA ALA A 170 18.12 51.95 -13.09
C ALA A 170 19.00 51.61 -11.85
N PRO A 171 18.45 51.12 -10.76
CA PRO A 171 19.17 50.91 -9.51
C PRO A 171 19.92 49.56 -9.47
N ARG A 172 21.13 49.65 -8.93
CA ARG A 172 22.04 48.53 -8.61
C ARG A 172 21.52 47.78 -7.37
N LYS A 173 21.58 46.45 -7.39
CA LYS A 173 21.43 45.57 -6.21
C LYS A 173 22.74 45.56 -5.40
N PRO A 174 22.69 45.51 -4.07
CA PRO A 174 23.88 45.52 -3.23
C PRO A 174 24.53 44.15 -3.06
N ASP A 175 25.86 44.16 -3.09
CA ASP A 175 26.78 43.11 -2.74
C ASP A 175 26.64 42.68 -1.29
N ARG A 176 26.37 41.39 -1.08
CA ARG A 176 26.30 40.74 0.25
C ARG A 176 27.30 39.59 0.43
N GLU A 177 28.36 39.56 -0.31
CA GLU A 177 29.38 38.49 -0.24
C GLU A 177 30.76 38.90 0.30
N ARG A 178 30.91 40.09 0.90
CA ARG A 178 32.24 40.56 1.35
C ARG A 178 32.48 40.49 2.85
N GLU A 179 31.46 40.21 3.68
CA GLU A 179 31.62 40.19 5.14
C GLU A 179 31.90 38.81 5.79
N ALA A 180 31.84 37.72 5.02
CA ALA A 180 32.09 36.38 5.58
C ALA A 180 33.55 35.91 5.56
N ARG A 181 34.49 36.75 5.05
CA ARG A 181 35.92 36.38 4.92
C ARG A 181 36.87 36.98 5.96
N GLU A 182 36.42 37.86 6.82
CA GLU A 182 37.30 38.55 7.80
C GLU A 182 37.26 38.05 9.26
N LYS A 183 36.45 37.03 9.59
CA LYS A 183 36.32 36.54 10.97
C LYS A 183 36.98 35.18 11.26
N ALA A 184 37.81 34.68 10.38
CA ALA A 184 38.52 33.42 10.59
C ALA A 184 40.04 33.53 10.69
N ALA A 185 40.55 34.58 11.28
CA ALA A 185 42.00 34.72 11.52
C ALA A 185 42.25 35.25 12.93
N LYS A 186 42.20 34.38 13.93
CA LYS A 186 42.96 34.57 15.20
C LYS A 186 42.61 33.39 16.12
N VAL A 187 43.48 32.39 16.21
CA VAL A 187 44.00 31.79 17.44
C VAL A 187 45.08 30.78 17.06
N LYS A 188 46.30 31.02 17.46
CA LYS A 188 47.46 30.12 17.61
C LYS A 188 47.66 29.89 19.12
N PRO A 189 48.52 28.95 19.63
CA PRO A 189 49.50 28.06 19.00
C PRO A 189 49.58 26.66 19.68
N GLY A 190 50.36 25.74 19.10
CA GLY A 190 51.21 24.86 19.89
C GLY A 190 51.31 23.38 19.44
N ARG A 191 52.47 23.08 18.91
CA ARG A 191 53.36 21.91 19.04
C ARG A 191 53.30 20.77 18.03
N ASP A 192 54.33 20.79 17.23
CA ASP A 192 55.28 19.70 16.86
C ASP A 192 54.75 18.29 16.56
N ASP A 193 54.84 17.82 15.30
CA ASP A 193 55.77 16.75 14.97
C ASP A 193 56.03 16.64 13.45
N GLU A 194 57.23 16.12 13.14
CA GLU A 194 57.89 16.09 11.83
C GLU A 194 57.28 15.10 10.84
N GLY A 195 57.33 15.47 9.56
CA GLY A 195 57.41 14.42 8.55
C GLY A 195 56.76 14.66 7.19
N ARG A 196 57.58 15.07 6.23
CA ARG A 196 57.47 14.90 4.78
C ARG A 196 56.63 15.90 3.98
N ARG A 197 57.31 16.92 3.53
CA ARG A 197 56.90 17.84 2.48
C ARG A 197 57.02 17.22 1.10
N GLY A 198 55.87 17.02 0.42
CA GLY A 198 55.76 16.90 -1.04
C GLY A 198 55.25 18.21 -1.61
N GLY A 199 56.13 19.08 -2.12
CA GLY A 199 55.81 20.40 -2.64
C GLY A 199 55.05 20.33 -3.97
N LYS A 200 53.86 20.97 -4.04
CA LYS A 200 53.22 21.34 -5.29
C LYS A 200 53.83 22.61 -5.85
N LEU A 201 54.37 22.52 -7.08
CA LEU A 201 54.86 23.66 -7.85
C LEU A 201 53.66 24.56 -8.28
N THR A 202 53.75 25.85 -7.98
CA THR A 202 52.78 26.82 -8.46
C THR A 202 53.20 27.35 -9.84
N LEU A 203 52.17 27.72 -10.64
CA LEU A 203 52.31 28.11 -12.06
C LEU A 203 53.28 29.31 -12.30
N ASN A 204 53.59 30.11 -11.28
CA ASN A 204 54.48 31.26 -11.38
C ASN A 204 56.01 30.94 -11.34
N GLN A 205 56.35 29.65 -10.98
CA GLN A 205 57.77 29.23 -11.00
C GLN A 205 58.22 28.59 -12.33
N ALA A 206 57.34 28.47 -13.27
CA ALA A 206 57.58 27.92 -14.61
C ALA A 206 57.96 28.99 -15.65
N LEU A 207 57.74 30.30 -15.34
CA LEU A 207 57.90 31.41 -16.30
C LEU A 207 59.12 32.32 -16.09
N THR A 208 59.89 32.17 -14.99
CA THR A 208 61.16 32.89 -14.81
C THR A 208 62.29 31.91 -14.93
N GLY A 209 62.90 31.91 -16.08
CA GLY A 209 64.15 31.19 -16.39
C GLY A 209 65.27 31.71 -15.46
N GLY A 210 65.70 30.93 -14.50
CA GLY A 210 66.86 31.12 -13.66
C GLY A 210 67.67 29.82 -13.60
N GLU A 211 68.86 29.86 -14.10
CA GLU A 211 69.83 28.76 -14.08
C GLU A 211 70.05 28.23 -12.66
N GLY A 212 69.70 26.99 -12.44
CA GLY A 212 70.02 26.20 -11.26
C GLY A 212 69.95 24.71 -11.58
N GLY A 213 71.03 24.22 -12.14
CA GLY A 213 71.14 22.80 -12.56
C GLY A 213 70.96 21.83 -11.41
N ARG A 214 69.80 21.23 -11.30
CA ARG A 214 69.65 19.99 -10.55
C ARG A 214 70.17 18.83 -11.38
N GLN A 215 71.37 18.38 -11.05
CA GLN A 215 71.93 17.14 -11.55
C GLN A 215 70.90 16.01 -11.38
N ARG A 216 70.33 15.56 -12.47
CA ARG A 216 69.52 14.34 -12.47
C ARG A 216 70.39 13.20 -12.00
N SER A 217 70.07 12.62 -10.87
CA SER A 217 70.75 11.46 -10.33
C SER A 217 70.97 10.44 -11.44
N MET A 218 72.18 9.99 -11.64
CA MET A 218 72.57 8.94 -12.58
C MET A 218 71.70 7.68 -12.40
N ALA A 219 71.24 7.43 -11.18
CA ALA A 219 70.35 6.33 -10.87
C ALA A 219 68.92 6.51 -11.49
N ALA A 220 68.39 7.74 -11.59
CA ALA A 220 67.11 7.98 -12.25
C ALA A 220 67.20 7.88 -13.77
N MET A 221 68.34 8.25 -14.34
CA MET A 221 68.61 8.11 -15.74
C MET A 221 68.87 6.63 -16.13
N LYS A 222 69.57 5.83 -15.31
CA LYS A 222 69.75 4.41 -15.45
C LYS A 222 68.41 3.65 -15.35
N ARG A 223 67.56 3.98 -14.41
CA ARG A 223 66.19 3.39 -14.32
C ARG A 223 65.30 3.75 -15.51
N LYS A 224 65.42 4.95 -16.10
CA LYS A 224 64.71 5.35 -17.31
C LYS A 224 65.19 4.60 -18.52
N GLN A 225 66.55 4.40 -18.62
CA GLN A 225 67.17 3.68 -19.68
C GLN A 225 66.95 2.16 -19.58
N GLU A 226 66.94 1.60 -18.38
CA GLU A 226 66.51 0.20 -18.10
C GLU A 226 65.07 -0.06 -18.47
N ARG A 227 64.15 0.85 -18.10
CA ARG A 227 62.71 0.77 -18.51
C ARG A 227 62.56 0.94 -20.02
N ALA A 228 63.34 1.79 -20.69
CA ALA A 228 63.34 1.92 -22.13
C ALA A 228 63.92 0.67 -22.81
N ARG A 229 64.95 0.05 -22.22
CA ARG A 229 65.57 -1.18 -22.72
C ARG A 229 64.68 -2.43 -22.49
N GLN A 230 63.94 -2.48 -21.33
CA GLN A 230 62.87 -3.47 -21.06
C GLN A 230 61.72 -3.34 -22.03
N LYS A 231 61.32 -2.08 -22.37
CA LYS A 231 60.30 -1.83 -23.39
C LYS A 231 60.75 -2.18 -24.81
N ALA A 232 62.02 -2.07 -25.11
CA ALA A 232 62.60 -2.43 -26.45
C ALA A 232 62.92 -3.92 -26.58
N MET A 233 63.13 -4.67 -25.48
CA MET A 233 63.37 -6.09 -25.46
C MET A 233 62.14 -6.95 -25.18
N GLY A 234 61.00 -6.33 -24.77
CA GLY A 234 59.73 -6.98 -24.59
C GLY A 234 59.00 -7.09 -25.91
N GLY A 235 59.32 -8.17 -26.66
CA GLY A 235 58.37 -8.69 -27.64
C GLY A 235 57.05 -8.88 -26.96
N THR A 236 56.00 -8.59 -27.64
CA THR A 236 54.62 -8.88 -27.29
C THR A 236 54.47 -10.33 -26.80
N GLN A 237 54.73 -10.59 -25.51
CA GLN A 237 54.07 -11.72 -24.88
C GLN A 237 52.59 -11.32 -24.84
N GLU A 238 51.81 -11.92 -25.71
CA GLU A 238 50.38 -12.02 -25.54
C GLU A 238 50.19 -12.59 -24.13
N ARG A 239 49.77 -11.73 -23.16
CA ARG A 239 49.29 -12.22 -21.88
C ARG A 239 48.12 -13.12 -22.22
N GLU A 240 48.23 -14.39 -21.86
CA GLU A 240 47.12 -15.31 -21.92
C GLU A 240 45.96 -14.59 -21.26
N LYS A 241 44.94 -14.26 -22.05
CA LYS A 241 43.74 -13.59 -21.53
C LYS A 241 43.05 -14.61 -20.64
N ILE A 242 42.97 -14.32 -19.36
CA ILE A 242 42.23 -15.14 -18.41
C ILE A 242 40.73 -14.92 -18.73
N VAL A 243 40.11 -15.93 -19.29
CA VAL A 243 38.67 -15.94 -19.53
C VAL A 243 37.96 -15.90 -18.18
N ARG A 244 37.09 -14.96 -18.00
CA ARG A 244 36.28 -14.79 -16.77
C ARG A 244 34.82 -14.89 -17.13
N ASP A 245 34.03 -15.43 -16.21
CA ASP A 245 32.60 -15.41 -16.30
C ASP A 245 32.13 -14.04 -15.73
N VAL A 246 31.53 -13.22 -16.59
CA VAL A 246 31.11 -11.86 -16.26
C VAL A 246 29.59 -11.87 -16.13
N GLN A 247 29.10 -11.56 -14.93
CA GLN A 247 27.67 -11.40 -14.67
C GLN A 247 27.20 -10.06 -15.23
N VAL A 248 26.20 -10.10 -16.12
CA VAL A 248 25.63 -8.94 -16.79
C VAL A 248 24.15 -8.84 -16.43
N PRO A 249 23.74 -7.85 -15.61
CA PRO A 249 22.34 -7.53 -15.33
C PRO A 249 21.68 -6.85 -16.53
N GLU A 250 20.35 -6.63 -16.50
CA GLU A 250 19.58 -5.97 -17.57
C GLU A 250 20.12 -4.59 -17.96
N ALA A 251 20.67 -3.84 -16.99
CA ALA A 251 21.36 -2.58 -17.25
C ALA A 251 22.60 -2.47 -16.36
N ILE A 252 23.78 -2.22 -16.96
CA ILE A 252 25.05 -2.10 -16.24
C ILE A 252 25.76 -0.82 -16.59
N ILE A 253 26.41 -0.20 -15.59
CA ILE A 253 27.24 1.00 -15.80
C ILE A 253 28.58 0.58 -16.44
N VAL A 254 29.04 1.32 -17.45
CA VAL A 254 30.27 1.03 -18.20
C VAL A 254 31.49 0.85 -17.30
N SER A 255 31.60 1.65 -16.22
CA SER A 255 32.68 1.52 -15.25
C SER A 255 32.64 0.22 -14.44
N GLU A 256 31.42 -0.26 -14.14
CA GLU A 256 31.19 -1.51 -13.42
C GLU A 256 31.46 -2.71 -14.31
N LEU A 257 30.99 -2.70 -15.56
CA LEU A 257 31.28 -3.72 -16.56
C LEU A 257 32.81 -3.88 -16.74
N ALA A 258 33.52 -2.77 -16.85
CA ALA A 258 35.00 -2.79 -16.97
C ALA A 258 35.67 -3.41 -15.73
N ASN A 259 35.16 -3.14 -14.53
CA ASN A 259 35.66 -3.72 -13.28
C ASN A 259 35.38 -5.23 -13.21
N ARG A 260 34.20 -5.69 -13.61
CA ARG A 260 33.83 -7.13 -13.65
C ARG A 260 34.67 -7.89 -14.65
N MET A 261 34.99 -7.31 -15.81
CA MET A 261 35.92 -7.87 -16.78
C MET A 261 37.39 -7.76 -16.35
N ALA A 262 37.70 -6.95 -15.32
CA ALA A 262 39.03 -6.53 -14.91
C ALA A 262 39.83 -5.86 -16.05
N GLU A 263 39.11 -5.15 -16.93
CA GLU A 263 39.67 -4.36 -18.03
C GLU A 263 39.64 -2.85 -17.71
N ARG A 264 40.33 -2.06 -18.52
CA ARG A 264 40.35 -0.60 -18.28
C ARG A 264 39.09 0.03 -18.85
N VAL A 265 38.45 0.87 -18.07
CA VAL A 265 37.24 1.62 -18.48
C VAL A 265 37.46 2.34 -19.83
N ALA A 266 38.66 2.89 -20.07
CA ALA A 266 38.98 3.57 -21.32
C ALA A 266 38.98 2.65 -22.56
N ASP A 267 39.39 1.38 -22.39
CA ASP A 267 39.39 0.41 -23.46
C ASP A 267 37.98 -0.08 -23.76
N VAL A 268 37.11 -0.24 -22.73
CA VAL A 268 35.70 -0.59 -22.86
C VAL A 268 34.91 0.56 -23.53
N VAL A 269 35.14 1.82 -23.14
CA VAL A 269 34.52 2.98 -23.79
C VAL A 269 34.96 3.08 -25.27
N LYS A 270 36.22 2.74 -25.57
CA LYS A 270 36.73 2.74 -26.94
C LYS A 270 36.06 1.65 -27.79
N ALA A 271 35.85 0.44 -27.25
CA ALA A 271 35.15 -0.65 -27.93
C ALA A 271 33.67 -0.27 -28.16
N LEU A 272 32.99 0.32 -27.18
CA LEU A 272 31.64 0.85 -27.35
C LEU A 272 31.54 1.89 -28.48
N MET A 273 32.53 2.81 -28.55
CA MET A 273 32.62 3.80 -29.65
C MET A 273 32.86 3.15 -31.03
N GLN A 274 33.66 2.09 -31.08
CA GLN A 274 33.92 1.34 -32.33
C GLN A 274 32.63 0.63 -32.80
N ASN A 275 31.81 0.15 -31.91
CA ASN A 275 30.51 -0.45 -32.19
C ASN A 275 29.41 0.60 -32.43
N GLY A 276 29.75 1.90 -32.47
CA GLY A 276 28.84 2.99 -32.78
C GLY A 276 27.98 3.48 -31.59
N ILE A 277 28.29 3.04 -30.37
CA ILE A 277 27.58 3.40 -29.17
C ILE A 277 28.39 4.46 -28.41
N MET A 278 27.83 5.68 -28.31
CA MET A 278 28.46 6.78 -27.60
C MET A 278 28.09 6.72 -26.11
N ALA A 279 28.81 5.94 -25.33
CA ALA A 279 28.58 5.85 -23.89
C ALA A 279 29.75 6.43 -23.08
N THR A 280 29.43 7.15 -21.99
CA THR A 280 30.41 7.65 -21.03
C THR A 280 30.62 6.62 -19.91
N GLN A 281 31.70 6.74 -19.14
CA GLN A 281 32.03 5.80 -18.08
C GLN A 281 30.95 5.61 -17.01
N ASN A 282 30.08 6.61 -16.78
CA ASN A 282 29.03 6.59 -15.76
C ASN A 282 27.64 6.33 -16.36
N GLN A 283 27.57 6.04 -17.63
CA GLN A 283 26.31 5.75 -18.31
C GLN A 283 26.00 4.26 -18.24
N ALA A 284 24.73 3.93 -18.02
CA ALA A 284 24.25 2.56 -18.10
C ALA A 284 24.05 2.13 -19.55
N ILE A 285 24.43 0.90 -19.85
CA ILE A 285 24.21 0.22 -21.13
C ILE A 285 23.30 -0.98 -20.91
N ASP A 286 22.55 -1.37 -21.91
CA ASP A 286 21.67 -2.54 -21.91
C ASP A 286 22.47 -3.86 -21.95
N ALA A 287 21.84 -4.94 -21.50
CA ALA A 287 22.46 -6.26 -21.43
C ALA A 287 23.00 -6.75 -22.78
N ASP A 288 22.25 -6.52 -23.87
CA ASP A 288 22.64 -6.93 -25.21
C ASP A 288 23.93 -6.24 -25.69
N THR A 289 24.04 -4.94 -25.38
CA THR A 289 25.27 -4.16 -25.65
C THR A 289 26.44 -4.62 -24.78
N ALA A 290 26.16 -4.89 -23.50
CA ALA A 290 27.19 -5.36 -22.58
C ALA A 290 27.71 -6.76 -22.98
N GLU A 291 26.84 -7.67 -23.39
CA GLU A 291 27.18 -9.00 -23.89
C GLU A 291 28.11 -8.92 -25.09
N LEU A 292 27.77 -8.10 -26.08
CA LEU A 292 28.61 -7.89 -27.26
C LEU A 292 30.05 -7.44 -26.91
N ILE A 293 30.17 -6.54 -25.93
CA ILE A 293 31.46 -6.01 -25.46
C ILE A 293 32.25 -7.11 -24.70
N VAL A 294 31.57 -7.85 -23.81
CA VAL A 294 32.19 -8.92 -23.03
C VAL A 294 32.73 -10.02 -23.96
N GLU A 295 32.03 -10.40 -25.02
CA GLU A 295 32.43 -11.34 -26.03
C GLU A 295 33.62 -10.81 -26.87
N GLU A 296 33.61 -9.50 -27.22
CA GLU A 296 34.72 -8.87 -27.95
C GLU A 296 36.03 -8.90 -27.13
N PHE A 297 35.94 -8.77 -25.81
CA PHE A 297 37.06 -8.92 -24.92
C PHE A 297 37.46 -10.39 -24.65
N GLY A 298 36.63 -11.38 -25.09
CA GLY A 298 36.90 -12.80 -24.99
C GLY A 298 36.58 -13.39 -23.61
N HIS A 299 35.67 -12.81 -22.89
CA HIS A 299 35.10 -13.29 -21.62
C HIS A 299 33.79 -14.05 -21.87
N ARG A 300 33.34 -14.85 -20.90
CA ARG A 300 32.02 -15.49 -20.96
C ARG A 300 30.98 -14.62 -20.30
N VAL A 301 29.82 -14.51 -20.92
CA VAL A 301 28.68 -13.77 -20.35
C VAL A 301 27.80 -14.72 -19.57
N GLN A 302 27.49 -14.37 -18.36
CA GLN A 302 26.43 -14.94 -17.57
C GLN A 302 25.36 -13.85 -17.40
N ARG A 303 24.26 -13.95 -18.14
CA ARG A 303 23.12 -13.04 -17.93
C ARG A 303 22.51 -13.36 -16.57
N VAL A 304 22.47 -12.36 -15.71
CA VAL A 304 21.77 -12.40 -14.43
C VAL A 304 20.58 -11.46 -14.57
N SER A 305 19.39 -12.02 -14.61
CA SER A 305 18.18 -11.22 -14.48
C SER A 305 18.12 -10.67 -13.05
N ASP A 306 17.61 -9.43 -12.90
CA ASP A 306 17.33 -8.91 -11.55
C ASP A 306 16.41 -9.87 -10.77
N ALA A 307 15.60 -10.69 -11.46
CA ALA A 307 14.77 -11.74 -10.87
C ALA A 307 15.56 -13.02 -10.48
N ASP A 308 16.70 -13.30 -11.11
CA ASP A 308 17.51 -14.49 -10.78
C ASP A 308 18.16 -14.38 -9.41
N VAL A 309 18.31 -13.16 -8.90
CA VAL A 309 18.79 -12.88 -7.54
C VAL A 309 17.82 -13.46 -6.48
N GLU A 310 16.53 -13.50 -6.78
CA GLU A 310 15.51 -14.12 -5.90
C GLU A 310 15.43 -15.63 -6.06
N GLN A 311 15.71 -16.17 -7.26
CA GLN A 311 15.70 -17.62 -7.52
C GLN A 311 16.74 -18.40 -6.70
N VAL A 312 17.81 -17.74 -6.28
CA VAL A 312 18.81 -18.35 -5.39
C VAL A 312 18.22 -18.72 -4.02
N ILE A 313 17.17 -18.02 -3.59
CA ILE A 313 16.47 -18.27 -2.32
C ILE A 313 15.47 -19.42 -2.49
N ASP A 314 14.78 -19.50 -3.63
CA ASP A 314 13.64 -20.41 -3.85
C ASP A 314 14.04 -21.84 -4.29
N SER A 315 15.31 -22.11 -4.58
CA SER A 315 15.76 -23.33 -5.28
C SER A 315 16.09 -24.53 -4.39
N VAL A 316 15.81 -24.50 -3.10
CA VAL A 316 16.14 -25.63 -2.21
C VAL A 316 14.96 -26.57 -2.07
N GLU A 317 14.90 -27.62 -2.91
CA GLU A 317 14.00 -28.75 -2.70
C GLU A 317 14.58 -29.68 -1.61
N ASP A 318 13.78 -29.89 -0.53
CA ASP A 318 14.17 -30.78 0.56
C ASP A 318 14.03 -32.25 0.16
N LYS A 319 15.01 -33.07 0.51
CA LYS A 319 14.92 -34.52 0.32
C LYS A 319 14.10 -35.14 1.46
N ALA A 320 13.26 -36.09 1.14
CA ALA A 320 12.41 -36.77 2.11
C ALA A 320 13.19 -37.45 3.26
N GLU A 321 14.48 -37.77 3.06
CA GLU A 321 15.38 -38.38 4.03
C GLU A 321 15.82 -37.38 5.14
N ASP A 322 15.84 -36.07 4.82
CA ASP A 322 16.32 -35.02 5.72
C ASP A 322 15.18 -34.40 6.56
N LEU A 323 13.94 -34.82 6.29
CA LEU A 323 12.76 -34.30 6.99
C LEU A 323 12.65 -34.95 8.38
N ARG A 324 12.45 -34.09 9.41
CA ARG A 324 12.22 -34.51 10.79
C ARG A 324 10.91 -33.92 11.30
N PRO A 325 10.21 -34.62 12.21
CA PRO A 325 8.99 -34.05 12.81
C PRO A 325 9.30 -32.75 13.56
N ARG A 326 8.42 -31.74 13.41
CA ARG A 326 8.53 -30.45 14.07
C ARG A 326 7.32 -30.17 14.97
N PRO A 327 7.47 -29.35 16.01
CA PRO A 327 6.35 -28.89 16.82
C PRO A 327 5.28 -28.18 15.97
N PRO A 328 3.97 -28.37 16.26
CA PRO A 328 2.92 -27.65 15.59
C PRO A 328 2.92 -26.17 16.00
N ILE A 329 2.58 -25.30 15.05
CA ILE A 329 2.37 -23.87 15.25
C ILE A 329 0.86 -23.64 15.31
N ILE A 330 0.39 -23.02 16.38
CA ILE A 330 -1.02 -22.92 16.73
C ILE A 330 -1.38 -21.47 16.94
N THR A 331 -2.37 -20.96 16.19
CA THR A 331 -2.89 -19.61 16.43
C THR A 331 -4.21 -19.66 17.18
N VAL A 332 -4.34 -18.82 18.20
CA VAL A 332 -5.58 -18.67 18.97
C VAL A 332 -6.34 -17.45 18.49
N MET A 333 -7.57 -17.67 18.02
CA MET A 333 -8.45 -16.66 17.44
C MET A 333 -9.83 -16.65 18.09
N GLY A 334 -10.60 -15.62 17.90
CA GLY A 334 -11.96 -15.48 18.38
C GLY A 334 -12.30 -14.05 18.80
N HIS A 335 -13.52 -13.86 19.29
CA HIS A 335 -14.03 -12.53 19.65
C HIS A 335 -13.30 -11.93 20.87
N VAL A 336 -13.39 -10.60 21.02
CA VAL A 336 -12.96 -9.91 22.26
C VAL A 336 -13.75 -10.48 23.44
N ASP A 337 -13.16 -10.53 24.62
CA ASP A 337 -13.75 -11.04 25.87
C ASP A 337 -14.16 -12.51 25.87
N HIS A 338 -13.93 -13.29 24.82
CA HIS A 338 -14.11 -14.74 24.84
C HIS A 338 -13.05 -15.49 25.66
N GLY A 339 -12.04 -14.79 26.15
CA GLY A 339 -11.04 -15.32 27.07
C GLY A 339 -9.87 -16.04 26.39
N LYS A 340 -9.47 -15.62 25.18
CA LYS A 340 -8.29 -16.15 24.46
C LYS A 340 -7.02 -16.09 25.29
N THR A 341 -6.61 -14.87 25.68
CA THR A 341 -5.39 -14.66 26.48
C THR A 341 -5.49 -15.30 27.86
N SER A 342 -6.69 -15.32 28.46
CA SER A 342 -6.91 -16.04 29.73
C SER A 342 -6.74 -17.55 29.58
N LEU A 343 -7.17 -18.13 28.44
CA LEU A 343 -6.97 -19.54 28.11
C LEU A 343 -5.47 -19.85 27.97
N LEU A 344 -4.75 -18.98 27.26
CA LEU A 344 -3.32 -19.12 27.07
C LEU A 344 -2.53 -18.93 28.38
N ASP A 345 -2.92 -17.95 29.20
CA ASP A 345 -2.35 -17.77 30.53
C ASP A 345 -2.53 -19.03 31.44
N ALA A 346 -3.70 -19.69 31.35
CA ALA A 346 -3.95 -20.92 32.07
C ALA A 346 -3.06 -22.07 31.55
N ILE A 347 -2.83 -22.18 30.27
CA ILE A 347 -1.93 -23.17 29.64
C ILE A 347 -0.47 -22.90 30.03
N ARG A 348 -0.03 -21.63 29.98
CA ARG A 348 1.35 -21.23 30.34
C ARG A 348 1.61 -21.20 31.86
N LYS A 349 0.58 -21.21 32.66
CA LYS A 349 0.63 -20.97 34.13
C LYS A 349 1.23 -19.58 34.45
N THR A 350 0.90 -18.55 33.61
CA THR A 350 1.34 -17.14 33.69
C THR A 350 0.16 -16.20 33.93
N LYS A 351 0.42 -14.88 34.01
CA LYS A 351 -0.60 -13.85 34.22
C LYS A 351 -0.31 -12.65 33.31
N VAL A 352 -0.26 -12.85 32.00
CA VAL A 352 0.06 -11.80 31.02
C VAL A 352 -1.06 -10.78 30.93
N VAL A 353 -2.33 -11.23 30.95
CA VAL A 353 -3.53 -10.35 30.93
C VAL A 353 -3.46 -9.24 31.97
N ALA A 354 -2.95 -9.51 33.15
CA ALA A 354 -2.86 -8.50 34.22
C ALA A 354 -1.82 -7.40 33.95
N GLY A 355 -0.92 -7.60 33.00
CA GLY A 355 0.13 -6.65 32.64
C GLY A 355 -0.19 -5.81 31.39
N GLU A 356 -1.18 -6.22 30.60
CA GLU A 356 -1.55 -5.53 29.35
C GLU A 356 -2.44 -4.30 29.60
N ALA A 357 -2.19 -3.23 28.85
CA ALA A 357 -2.98 -2.01 28.94
C ALA A 357 -4.44 -2.25 28.51
N GLY A 358 -5.36 -1.93 29.40
CA GLY A 358 -6.79 -2.19 29.17
C GLY A 358 -7.20 -3.66 29.33
N GLY A 359 -6.29 -4.55 29.70
CA GLY A 359 -6.57 -6.00 29.83
C GLY A 359 -6.88 -6.71 28.52
N ILE A 360 -6.42 -6.16 27.40
CA ILE A 360 -6.62 -6.68 26.04
C ILE A 360 -5.28 -6.87 25.35
N THR A 361 -5.13 -7.99 24.65
CA THR A 361 -3.97 -8.25 23.80
C THR A 361 -4.00 -7.37 22.56
N GLN A 362 -2.92 -6.61 22.34
CA GLN A 362 -2.77 -5.67 21.22
C GLN A 362 -1.57 -5.99 20.32
N HIS A 363 -0.74 -6.96 20.72
CA HIS A 363 0.43 -7.47 20.00
C HIS A 363 0.26 -8.95 19.68
N ILE A 364 1.01 -9.45 18.70
CA ILE A 364 1.08 -10.90 18.46
C ILE A 364 2.12 -11.49 19.42
N GLY A 365 1.66 -12.23 20.40
CA GLY A 365 2.54 -13.00 21.28
C GLY A 365 2.91 -14.35 20.65
N ALA A 366 4.19 -14.73 20.68
CA ALA A 366 4.66 -16.05 20.24
C ALA A 366 5.47 -16.72 21.32
N TYR A 367 5.15 -17.99 21.67
CA TYR A 367 5.83 -18.69 22.75
C TYR A 367 5.67 -20.20 22.65
N GLN A 368 6.56 -20.94 23.32
CA GLN A 368 6.52 -22.39 23.37
C GLN A 368 6.07 -22.92 24.74
N VAL A 369 5.22 -23.94 24.70
CA VAL A 369 4.75 -24.67 25.86
C VAL A 369 5.13 -26.13 25.71
N THR A 370 5.74 -26.70 26.73
CA THR A 370 5.95 -28.15 26.82
C THR A 370 4.84 -28.74 27.68
N THR A 371 4.08 -29.68 27.12
CA THR A 371 3.00 -30.37 27.82
C THR A 371 3.57 -31.36 28.82
N ASP A 372 2.76 -31.79 29.80
CA ASP A 372 3.17 -32.79 30.80
C ASP A 372 3.49 -34.14 30.13
N SER A 373 2.96 -34.40 28.92
CA SER A 373 3.30 -35.54 28.05
C SER A 373 4.61 -35.42 27.29
N GLY A 374 5.29 -34.27 27.36
CA GLY A 374 6.57 -33.98 26.71
C GLY A 374 6.47 -33.45 25.29
N HIS A 375 5.27 -33.24 24.72
CA HIS A 375 5.08 -32.59 23.44
C HIS A 375 5.35 -31.08 23.56
N VAL A 376 6.08 -30.55 22.57
CA VAL A 376 6.33 -29.10 22.48
C VAL A 376 5.30 -28.51 21.51
N LEU A 377 4.59 -27.47 21.95
CA LEU A 377 3.59 -26.76 21.16
C LEU A 377 3.98 -25.28 21.08
N THR A 378 3.90 -24.69 19.89
CA THR A 378 4.16 -23.25 19.68
C THR A 378 2.85 -22.51 19.49
N PHE A 379 2.56 -21.57 20.37
CA PHE A 379 1.35 -20.77 20.34
C PHE A 379 1.61 -19.36 19.81
N LEU A 380 0.67 -18.87 19.01
CA LEU A 380 0.55 -17.47 18.60
C LEU A 380 -0.73 -16.90 19.18
N ASP A 381 -0.62 -15.92 20.07
CA ASP A 381 -1.77 -15.15 20.56
C ASP A 381 -2.06 -13.99 19.64
N THR A 382 -3.29 -13.87 19.12
CA THR A 382 -3.68 -12.80 18.23
C THR A 382 -4.76 -11.90 18.84
N PRO A 383 -4.67 -10.56 18.62
CA PRO A 383 -5.68 -9.63 19.11
C PRO A 383 -7.07 -9.94 18.55
N GLY A 384 -8.11 -9.83 19.38
CA GLY A 384 -9.50 -10.10 18.98
C GLY A 384 -10.18 -8.95 18.25
N HIS A 385 -9.70 -7.71 18.42
CA HIS A 385 -10.39 -6.51 17.90
C HIS A 385 -10.37 -6.38 16.37
N ALA A 386 -11.46 -5.84 15.78
CA ALA A 386 -11.62 -5.67 14.33
C ALA A 386 -10.52 -4.81 13.66
N ALA A 387 -9.86 -3.91 14.40
CA ALA A 387 -8.73 -3.14 13.88
C ALA A 387 -7.52 -4.03 13.51
N PHE A 388 -7.38 -5.21 14.13
CA PHE A 388 -6.23 -6.10 13.96
C PHE A 388 -6.49 -7.24 12.94
N THR A 389 -7.28 -6.99 11.91
CA THR A 389 -7.59 -7.97 10.85
C THR A 389 -6.34 -8.49 10.14
N SER A 390 -5.36 -7.60 9.83
CA SER A 390 -4.09 -7.98 9.21
C SER A 390 -3.26 -8.92 10.09
N MET A 391 -3.26 -8.72 11.41
CA MET A 391 -2.57 -9.59 12.36
C MET A 391 -3.19 -10.99 12.42
N ARG A 392 -4.53 -11.09 12.37
CA ARG A 392 -5.23 -12.39 12.32
C ARG A 392 -4.97 -13.12 11.01
N ALA A 393 -5.01 -12.42 9.87
CA ALA A 393 -4.67 -13.00 8.57
C ALA A 393 -3.24 -13.55 8.55
N ARG A 394 -2.29 -12.80 9.06
CA ARG A 394 -0.88 -13.22 9.21
C ARG A 394 -0.74 -14.42 10.13
N GLY A 395 -1.41 -14.39 11.28
CA GLY A 395 -1.47 -15.54 12.19
C GLY A 395 -1.94 -16.80 11.47
N ALA A 396 -3.05 -16.75 10.71
CA ALA A 396 -3.58 -17.90 9.99
C ALA A 396 -2.62 -18.42 8.90
N GLN A 397 -1.88 -17.54 8.21
CA GLN A 397 -0.97 -17.93 7.12
C GLN A 397 0.29 -18.67 7.59
N VAL A 398 0.71 -18.41 8.83
CA VAL A 398 1.97 -18.92 9.38
C VAL A 398 1.76 -20.19 10.20
N THR A 399 0.52 -20.56 10.50
CA THR A 399 0.16 -21.63 11.43
C THR A 399 -0.33 -22.91 10.76
N ASP A 400 -0.20 -24.01 11.52
CA ASP A 400 -0.64 -25.34 11.12
C ASP A 400 -2.05 -25.65 11.63
N ILE A 401 -2.43 -25.12 12.81
CA ILE A 401 -3.72 -25.36 13.47
C ILE A 401 -4.26 -24.05 14.02
N VAL A 402 -5.55 -23.79 13.85
CA VAL A 402 -6.24 -22.63 14.44
C VAL A 402 -7.13 -23.10 15.58
N ILE A 403 -6.99 -22.50 16.76
CA ILE A 403 -7.93 -22.68 17.87
C ILE A 403 -8.91 -21.51 17.87
N LEU A 404 -10.17 -21.83 17.58
CA LEU A 404 -11.26 -20.86 17.62
C LEU A 404 -11.89 -20.85 19.01
N VAL A 405 -11.65 -19.79 19.78
CA VAL A 405 -12.22 -19.64 21.13
C VAL A 405 -13.57 -18.95 21.05
N VAL A 406 -14.60 -19.64 21.51
CA VAL A 406 -15.98 -19.14 21.58
C VAL A 406 -16.49 -19.23 23.01
N ALA A 407 -17.03 -18.15 23.54
CA ALA A 407 -17.62 -18.17 24.87
C ALA A 407 -18.99 -18.84 24.87
N ALA A 408 -19.22 -19.75 25.82
CA ALA A 408 -20.45 -20.52 25.92
C ALA A 408 -21.70 -19.68 26.28
N ASP A 409 -21.49 -18.47 26.85
CA ASP A 409 -22.55 -17.52 27.23
C ASP A 409 -22.94 -16.57 26.10
N ASP A 410 -22.04 -16.22 25.18
CA ASP A 410 -22.23 -15.20 24.14
C ASP A 410 -22.52 -15.78 22.75
N ALA A 411 -22.05 -17.02 22.47
CA ALA A 411 -22.13 -17.72 21.19
C ALA A 411 -21.26 -17.10 20.06
N VAL A 412 -21.65 -17.26 18.78
CA VAL A 412 -20.84 -16.81 17.64
C VAL A 412 -21.03 -15.31 17.36
N MET A 413 -19.99 -14.53 17.54
CA MET A 413 -19.95 -13.08 17.35
C MET A 413 -19.25 -12.70 16.03
N PRO A 414 -19.40 -11.45 15.52
CA PRO A 414 -18.87 -11.05 14.20
C PRO A 414 -17.36 -11.31 14.00
N GLN A 415 -16.53 -11.08 15.02
CA GLN A 415 -15.09 -11.34 14.93
C GLN A 415 -14.76 -12.83 14.96
N THR A 416 -15.64 -13.67 15.54
CA THR A 416 -15.54 -15.13 15.43
C THR A 416 -15.77 -15.58 13.99
N VAL A 417 -16.75 -14.98 13.30
CA VAL A 417 -17.01 -15.23 11.86
C VAL A 417 -15.81 -14.83 11.00
N GLU A 418 -15.21 -13.69 11.30
CA GLU A 418 -13.99 -13.23 10.63
C GLU A 418 -12.84 -14.22 10.83
N ALA A 419 -12.66 -14.75 12.06
CA ALA A 419 -11.63 -15.75 12.35
C ALA A 419 -11.86 -17.06 11.58
N ILE A 420 -13.12 -17.52 11.47
CA ILE A 420 -13.50 -18.67 10.65
C ILE A 420 -13.12 -18.45 9.19
N ASN A 421 -13.40 -17.26 8.65
CA ASN A 421 -13.08 -16.92 7.26
C ASN A 421 -11.58 -16.89 7.01
N HIS A 422 -10.78 -16.37 7.95
CA HIS A 422 -9.31 -16.39 7.84
C HIS A 422 -8.75 -17.81 7.88
N ALA A 423 -9.25 -18.69 8.78
CA ALA A 423 -8.82 -20.08 8.84
C ALA A 423 -9.20 -20.85 7.55
N LYS A 424 -10.41 -20.64 7.02
CA LYS A 424 -10.86 -21.24 5.75
C LYS A 424 -10.03 -20.73 4.56
N ALA A 425 -9.72 -19.42 4.51
CA ALA A 425 -8.91 -18.84 3.44
C ALA A 425 -7.48 -19.37 3.45
N ALA A 426 -6.89 -19.58 4.63
CA ALA A 426 -5.58 -20.20 4.81
C ALA A 426 -5.60 -21.72 4.64
N LYS A 427 -6.79 -22.36 4.57
CA LYS A 427 -6.98 -23.82 4.50
C LYS A 427 -6.36 -24.58 5.67
N VAL A 428 -6.37 -23.98 6.85
CA VAL A 428 -5.80 -24.53 8.08
C VAL A 428 -6.91 -25.26 8.85
N PRO A 429 -6.68 -26.47 9.39
CA PRO A 429 -7.63 -27.17 10.24
C PRO A 429 -7.91 -26.36 11.52
N MET A 430 -9.13 -26.51 12.03
CA MET A 430 -9.64 -25.69 13.11
C MET A 430 -10.11 -26.60 14.27
N ILE A 431 -9.77 -26.21 15.50
CA ILE A 431 -10.31 -26.81 16.72
C ILE A 431 -11.11 -25.72 17.43
N VAL A 432 -12.34 -26.04 17.84
CA VAL A 432 -13.18 -25.09 18.57
C VAL A 432 -13.07 -25.32 20.07
N ALA A 433 -12.58 -24.31 20.78
CA ALA A 433 -12.55 -24.28 22.25
C ALA A 433 -13.75 -23.48 22.78
N ILE A 434 -14.76 -24.15 23.30
CA ILE A 434 -15.93 -23.52 23.91
C ILE A 434 -15.55 -23.15 25.36
N ASN A 435 -15.25 -21.87 25.57
CA ASN A 435 -14.75 -21.37 26.84
C ASN A 435 -15.88 -20.86 27.76
N LYS A 436 -15.55 -20.58 29.02
CA LYS A 436 -16.46 -20.10 30.08
C LYS A 436 -17.58 -21.10 30.41
N CYS A 437 -17.31 -22.40 30.26
CA CYS A 437 -18.29 -23.45 30.64
C CYS A 437 -18.56 -23.53 32.17
N ASP A 438 -17.87 -22.76 32.97
CA ASP A 438 -18.09 -22.60 34.41
C ASP A 438 -19.26 -21.69 34.77
N LYS A 439 -19.70 -20.84 33.82
CA LYS A 439 -20.82 -19.91 34.04
C LYS A 439 -22.17 -20.63 34.04
N PRO A 440 -23.12 -20.21 34.92
CA PRO A 440 -24.47 -20.81 34.93
C PRO A 440 -25.29 -20.52 33.65
N SER A 441 -24.92 -19.50 32.89
CA SER A 441 -25.52 -19.15 31.59
C SER A 441 -24.90 -19.88 30.41
N ALA A 442 -23.90 -20.72 30.63
CA ALA A 442 -23.18 -21.42 29.56
C ALA A 442 -24.10 -22.40 28.82
N ASN A 443 -24.10 -22.29 27.48
CA ASN A 443 -24.84 -23.20 26.61
C ASN A 443 -23.96 -23.67 25.43
N PRO A 444 -23.12 -24.70 25.63
CA PRO A 444 -22.24 -25.20 24.57
C PRO A 444 -22.98 -25.69 23.33
N GLN A 445 -24.21 -26.26 23.52
CA GLN A 445 -25.00 -26.75 22.41
C GLN A 445 -25.49 -25.65 21.48
N LYS A 446 -25.80 -24.47 22.02
CA LYS A 446 -26.13 -23.29 21.20
C LYS A 446 -24.96 -22.90 20.32
N VAL A 447 -23.74 -22.85 20.87
CA VAL A 447 -22.51 -22.53 20.13
C VAL A 447 -22.31 -23.49 18.95
N ARG A 448 -22.47 -24.82 19.19
CA ARG A 448 -22.34 -25.85 18.14
C ARG A 448 -23.37 -25.64 17.03
N THR A 449 -24.62 -25.31 17.42
CA THR A 449 -25.70 -25.03 16.44
C THR A 449 -25.43 -23.76 15.63
N ASP A 450 -24.93 -22.70 16.29
CA ASP A 450 -24.63 -21.44 15.62
C ASP A 450 -23.46 -21.59 14.64
N LEU A 451 -22.46 -22.42 14.94
CA LEU A 451 -21.33 -22.71 14.06
C LEU A 451 -21.75 -23.35 12.73
N LEU A 452 -22.84 -24.13 12.72
CA LEU A 452 -23.37 -24.70 11.50
C LEU A 452 -23.82 -23.65 10.47
N ASN A 453 -24.30 -22.50 10.94
CA ASN A 453 -24.71 -21.40 10.07
C ASN A 453 -23.53 -20.83 9.25
N TYR A 454 -22.30 -21.07 9.73
CA TYR A 454 -21.06 -20.62 9.10
C TYR A 454 -20.28 -21.76 8.45
N GLU A 455 -20.97 -22.89 8.15
CA GLU A 455 -20.36 -24.07 7.51
C GLU A 455 -19.19 -24.67 8.33
N VAL A 456 -19.24 -24.58 9.63
CA VAL A 456 -18.34 -25.27 10.55
C VAL A 456 -19.12 -26.42 11.17
N VAL A 457 -18.94 -27.63 10.60
CA VAL A 457 -19.61 -28.83 11.07
C VAL A 457 -18.72 -29.49 12.09
N VAL A 458 -19.20 -29.56 13.31
CA VAL A 458 -18.45 -30.13 14.45
C VAL A 458 -18.59 -31.63 14.48
N GLU A 459 -17.63 -32.36 15.08
CA GLU A 459 -17.57 -33.83 15.15
C GLU A 459 -18.83 -34.44 15.73
N GLU A 460 -19.41 -33.87 16.80
CA GLU A 460 -20.66 -34.33 17.42
C GLU A 460 -21.88 -34.25 16.47
N MET A 461 -21.77 -33.43 15.39
CA MET A 461 -22.81 -33.32 14.37
C MET A 461 -22.42 -33.99 13.05
N GLY A 462 -21.36 -34.81 13.07
CA GLY A 462 -20.91 -35.63 11.93
C GLY A 462 -19.96 -34.88 10.98
N GLY A 463 -19.27 -33.82 11.45
CA GLY A 463 -18.24 -33.10 10.72
C GLY A 463 -16.82 -33.49 11.16
N ASP A 464 -15.84 -32.69 10.68
CA ASP A 464 -14.42 -32.94 10.89
C ASP A 464 -13.80 -32.00 11.94
N VAL A 465 -14.57 -31.02 12.45
CA VAL A 465 -14.06 -30.01 13.38
C VAL A 465 -14.25 -30.48 14.82
N GLN A 466 -13.14 -30.65 15.54
CA GLN A 466 -13.16 -31.05 16.94
C GLN A 466 -13.66 -29.89 17.81
N THR A 467 -14.48 -30.23 18.84
CA THR A 467 -14.93 -29.25 19.85
C THR A 467 -14.54 -29.71 21.25
N VAL A 468 -13.99 -28.79 22.03
CA VAL A 468 -13.59 -29.03 23.41
C VAL A 468 -14.22 -28.00 24.35
N GLU A 469 -14.91 -28.45 25.39
CA GLU A 469 -15.46 -27.59 26.42
C GLU A 469 -14.38 -27.28 27.47
N VAL A 470 -14.05 -25.96 27.58
CA VAL A 470 -12.98 -25.51 28.47
C VAL A 470 -13.46 -24.42 29.44
N SER A 471 -12.72 -24.28 30.53
CA SER A 471 -12.82 -23.10 31.39
C SER A 471 -11.43 -22.65 31.76
N ALA A 472 -11.02 -21.50 31.25
CA ALA A 472 -9.74 -20.89 31.56
C ALA A 472 -9.59 -20.55 33.08
N LEU A 473 -10.71 -20.25 33.75
CA LEU A 473 -10.73 -19.90 35.17
C LEU A 473 -10.50 -21.13 36.10
N THR A 474 -11.16 -22.25 35.80
CA THR A 474 -11.12 -23.45 36.64
C THR A 474 -10.09 -24.48 36.20
N GLY A 475 -9.54 -24.32 34.98
CA GLY A 475 -8.62 -25.26 34.35
C GLY A 475 -9.31 -26.52 33.77
N LYS A 476 -10.66 -26.58 33.81
CA LYS A 476 -11.41 -27.74 33.28
C LYS A 476 -11.22 -27.84 31.77
N GLY A 477 -10.95 -29.04 31.26
CA GLY A 477 -10.87 -29.37 29.87
C GLY A 477 -9.59 -28.87 29.15
N LEU A 478 -8.61 -28.29 29.87
CA LEU A 478 -7.36 -27.83 29.25
C LEU A 478 -6.51 -29.02 28.76
N ASP A 479 -6.42 -30.07 29.54
CA ASP A 479 -5.68 -31.28 29.17
C ASP A 479 -6.30 -31.94 27.94
N THR A 480 -7.63 -31.99 27.87
CA THR A 480 -8.37 -32.52 26.68
C THR A 480 -8.12 -31.66 25.45
N LEU A 481 -8.03 -30.34 25.61
CA LEU A 481 -7.67 -29.43 24.51
C LEU A 481 -6.26 -29.68 23.99
N LEU A 482 -5.29 -29.87 24.91
CA LEU A 482 -3.90 -30.16 24.56
C LEU A 482 -3.77 -31.53 23.88
N GLU A 483 -4.54 -32.51 24.31
CA GLU A 483 -4.62 -33.83 23.67
C GLU A 483 -5.23 -33.76 22.28
N ALA A 484 -6.31 -32.97 22.08
CA ALA A 484 -6.93 -32.75 20.77
C ALA A 484 -5.94 -32.07 19.80
N ILE A 485 -5.15 -31.12 20.28
CA ILE A 485 -4.10 -30.46 19.48
C ILE A 485 -3.01 -31.47 19.11
N ALA A 486 -2.55 -32.28 20.03
CA ALA A 486 -1.53 -33.29 19.78
C ALA A 486 -2.01 -34.31 18.74
N LEU A 487 -3.24 -34.82 18.88
CA LEU A 487 -3.85 -35.71 17.90
C LEU A 487 -3.96 -35.07 16.50
N GLN A 488 -4.41 -33.82 16.43
CA GLN A 488 -4.50 -33.11 15.14
C GLN A 488 -3.12 -32.89 14.51
N SER A 489 -2.08 -32.63 15.31
CA SER A 489 -0.71 -32.46 14.81
C SER A 489 -0.10 -33.80 14.29
N GLU A 490 -0.46 -34.94 14.88
CA GLU A 490 -0.06 -36.26 14.37
C GLU A 490 -0.73 -36.56 13.02
N ILE A 491 -2.01 -36.22 12.86
CA ILE A 491 -2.74 -36.39 11.59
C ILE A 491 -2.12 -35.55 10.46
N LEU A 492 -1.58 -34.37 10.79
CA LEU A 492 -0.96 -33.48 9.82
C LEU A 492 0.47 -33.91 9.41
N GLU A 493 1.10 -34.84 10.10
CA GLU A 493 2.46 -35.32 9.84
C GLU A 493 3.46 -34.20 9.60
N LEU A 494 3.49 -33.20 10.51
CA LEU A 494 4.28 -31.99 10.36
C LEU A 494 5.78 -32.28 10.37
N GLN A 495 6.45 -31.94 9.27
CA GLN A 495 7.88 -32.19 9.08
C GLN A 495 8.60 -30.94 8.61
N ALA A 496 9.87 -30.80 8.93
CA ALA A 496 10.76 -29.76 8.42
C ALA A 496 12.20 -30.28 8.37
N ASN A 497 13.00 -29.70 7.50
CA ASN A 497 14.44 -29.99 7.43
C ASN A 497 15.20 -29.02 8.35
N PRO A 498 15.81 -29.46 9.47
CA PRO A 498 16.56 -28.57 10.36
C PRO A 498 17.96 -28.24 9.86
N ASP A 499 18.51 -29.00 8.91
CA ASP A 499 19.92 -28.92 8.48
C ASP A 499 20.12 -27.96 7.29
N ARG A 500 19.04 -27.36 6.73
CA ARG A 500 19.11 -26.34 5.66
C ARG A 500 19.30 -24.92 6.20
N ALA A 501 19.53 -23.97 5.29
CA ALA A 501 19.51 -22.54 5.58
C ALA A 501 18.15 -22.15 6.19
N ALA A 502 18.17 -21.35 7.27
CA ALA A 502 16.95 -21.02 7.96
C ALA A 502 16.03 -20.14 7.12
N GLN A 503 14.75 -20.51 7.15
CA GLN A 503 13.66 -19.73 6.60
C GLN A 503 12.61 -19.54 7.69
N GLY A 504 12.07 -18.31 7.84
CA GLY A 504 11.08 -18.03 8.85
C GLY A 504 10.21 -16.84 8.47
N ALA A 505 9.12 -16.65 9.18
CA ALA A 505 8.23 -15.51 8.98
C ALA A 505 8.38 -14.50 10.12
N VAL A 506 8.40 -13.20 9.78
CA VAL A 506 8.38 -12.13 10.76
C VAL A 506 6.96 -12.01 11.32
N ILE A 507 6.83 -12.25 12.60
CA ILE A 507 5.56 -12.08 13.31
C ILE A 507 5.35 -10.60 13.60
N GLU A 508 6.37 -9.96 14.18
CA GLU A 508 6.34 -8.57 14.61
C GLU A 508 7.71 -7.93 14.54
N ALA A 509 7.76 -6.61 14.33
CA ALA A 509 9.00 -5.84 14.30
C ALA A 509 8.87 -4.58 15.14
N GLN A 510 9.93 -4.26 15.89
CA GLN A 510 9.99 -3.11 16.79
C GLN A 510 11.33 -2.40 16.74
N LEU A 511 11.34 -1.14 17.15
CA LEU A 511 12.56 -0.34 17.30
C LEU A 511 12.85 -0.09 18.77
N ASP A 512 13.74 -0.89 19.35
CA ASP A 512 14.13 -0.77 20.76
C ASP A 512 15.21 0.32 20.96
N ILE A 513 15.04 1.12 22.02
CA ILE A 513 16.00 2.15 22.40
C ILE A 513 17.20 1.48 23.06
N GLY A 514 18.24 1.19 22.28
CA GLY A 514 19.50 0.58 22.79
C GLY A 514 19.86 -0.72 22.09
N ARG A 515 18.89 -1.57 21.77
CA ARG A 515 19.12 -2.79 20.97
C ARG A 515 19.01 -2.53 19.46
N GLY A 516 18.34 -1.43 19.05
CA GLY A 516 18.09 -1.09 17.65
C GLY A 516 16.86 -1.82 17.07
N PRO A 517 16.81 -2.04 15.74
CA PRO A 517 15.74 -2.82 15.14
C PRO A 517 15.77 -4.27 15.63
N VAL A 518 14.62 -4.76 16.07
CA VAL A 518 14.39 -6.13 16.57
C VAL A 518 13.19 -6.69 15.82
N ALA A 519 13.29 -7.92 15.37
CA ALA A 519 12.16 -8.64 14.77
C ALA A 519 11.92 -9.95 15.52
N THR A 520 10.68 -10.24 15.84
CA THR A 520 10.25 -11.55 16.31
C THR A 520 9.98 -12.42 15.10
N VAL A 521 10.76 -13.47 14.94
CA VAL A 521 10.73 -14.39 13.81
C VAL A 521 10.31 -15.77 14.28
N LEU A 522 9.39 -16.39 13.58
CA LEU A 522 9.06 -17.80 13.72
C LEU A 522 9.80 -18.58 12.65
N VAL A 523 10.74 -19.40 13.06
CA VAL A 523 11.49 -20.24 12.14
C VAL A 523 10.59 -21.36 11.64
N GLN A 524 10.46 -21.50 10.32
CA GLN A 524 9.63 -22.54 9.68
C GLN A 524 10.48 -23.72 9.18
N HIS A 525 11.61 -23.43 8.57
CA HIS A 525 12.54 -24.43 8.06
C HIS A 525 13.96 -24.06 8.43
N GLY A 526 14.85 -25.06 8.51
CA GLY A 526 16.25 -24.85 8.81
C GLY A 526 16.51 -24.49 10.28
N THR A 527 17.74 -24.16 10.60
CA THR A 527 18.17 -23.73 11.92
C THR A 527 18.85 -22.38 11.83
N LEU A 528 18.29 -21.36 12.49
CA LEU A 528 18.87 -20.03 12.56
C LEU A 528 19.93 -19.98 13.65
N LYS A 529 21.15 -19.56 13.31
CA LYS A 529 22.30 -19.54 14.24
C LYS A 529 22.81 -18.12 14.45
N GLN A 530 23.44 -17.90 15.60
CA GLN A 530 24.13 -16.65 15.86
C GLN A 530 25.31 -16.48 14.86
N GLY A 531 25.33 -15.36 14.15
CA GLY A 531 26.35 -15.06 13.13
C GLY A 531 25.90 -15.23 11.69
N ASP A 532 24.74 -15.85 11.47
CA ASP A 532 24.15 -16.01 10.14
C ASP A 532 23.81 -14.64 9.52
N ILE A 533 23.94 -14.58 8.19
CA ILE A 533 23.58 -13.42 7.39
C ILE A 533 22.21 -13.70 6.79
N PHE A 534 21.30 -12.76 6.88
CA PHE A 534 19.92 -12.98 6.44
C PHE A 534 19.34 -11.75 5.74
N VAL A 535 18.31 -12.00 4.94
CA VAL A 535 17.46 -10.98 4.30
C VAL A 535 16.04 -11.15 4.79
N VAL A 536 15.37 -10.04 5.06
CA VAL A 536 13.96 -9.99 5.48
C VAL A 536 13.28 -8.83 4.75
N GLY A 537 12.37 -9.13 3.83
CA GLY A 537 11.74 -8.10 3.01
C GLY A 537 12.77 -7.20 2.32
N GLU A 538 12.66 -5.89 2.51
CA GLU A 538 13.58 -4.86 2.02
C GLU A 538 14.84 -4.69 2.90
N GLN A 539 14.91 -5.39 4.05
CA GLN A 539 15.99 -5.25 5.02
C GLN A 539 16.92 -6.46 5.01
N TRP A 540 18.14 -6.27 5.46
CA TRP A 540 19.12 -7.33 5.64
C TRP A 540 19.83 -7.17 6.98
N GLY A 541 20.53 -8.20 7.41
CA GLY A 541 21.24 -8.14 8.67
C GLY A 541 22.15 -9.33 8.92
N LYS A 542 22.82 -9.24 10.06
CA LYS A 542 23.61 -10.35 10.60
C LYS A 542 23.15 -10.62 12.01
N VAL A 543 22.82 -11.86 12.32
CA VAL A 543 22.36 -12.27 13.65
C VAL A 543 23.42 -11.96 14.69
N ARG A 544 23.19 -10.94 15.51
CA ARG A 544 24.08 -10.59 16.65
C ARG A 544 23.73 -11.41 17.88
N ALA A 545 22.46 -11.59 18.14
CA ALA A 545 21.94 -12.41 19.23
C ALA A 545 20.52 -12.88 18.87
N LEU A 546 20.17 -14.05 19.37
CA LEU A 546 18.83 -14.61 19.39
C LEU A 546 18.36 -14.61 20.84
N VAL A 547 17.11 -14.21 21.06
CA VAL A 547 16.49 -14.18 22.39
C VAL A 547 15.20 -14.98 22.31
N ASP A 548 14.97 -15.90 23.21
CA ASP A 548 13.76 -16.71 23.26
C ASP A 548 12.57 -15.97 23.90
N ASP A 549 11.43 -16.62 23.97
CA ASP A 549 10.20 -16.13 24.60
C ASP A 549 10.32 -15.87 26.12
N LYS A 550 11.37 -16.38 26.76
CA LYS A 550 11.67 -16.18 28.19
C LYS A 550 12.66 -15.03 28.43
N GLY A 551 13.17 -14.42 27.35
CA GLY A 551 14.17 -13.36 27.41
C GLY A 551 15.61 -13.87 27.56
N GLU A 552 15.84 -15.18 27.40
CA GLU A 552 17.17 -15.80 27.48
C GLU A 552 17.85 -15.79 26.11
N ARG A 553 19.17 -15.65 26.11
CA ARG A 553 19.95 -15.71 24.86
C ARG A 553 20.20 -17.14 24.44
N VAL A 554 19.75 -17.48 23.25
CA VAL A 554 19.99 -18.78 22.61
C VAL A 554 21.03 -18.66 21.50
N LYS A 555 21.74 -19.74 21.22
CA LYS A 555 22.76 -19.77 20.15
C LYS A 555 22.16 -20.16 18.80
N GLU A 556 21.14 -20.97 18.82
CA GLU A 556 20.47 -21.53 17.66
C GLU A 556 18.96 -21.67 17.92
N ALA A 557 18.18 -21.55 16.86
CA ALA A 557 16.73 -21.73 16.88
C ALA A 557 16.34 -22.64 15.71
N GLY A 558 15.74 -23.78 16.04
CA GLY A 558 15.25 -24.77 15.06
C GLY A 558 13.85 -24.44 14.54
N PRO A 559 13.27 -25.34 13.72
CA PRO A 559 11.92 -25.18 13.19
C PRO A 559 10.85 -25.04 14.30
N SER A 560 9.85 -24.22 14.04
CA SER A 560 8.73 -23.87 14.95
C SER A 560 9.13 -23.13 16.23
N VAL A 561 10.37 -22.66 16.34
CA VAL A 561 10.82 -21.86 17.51
C VAL A 561 10.64 -20.38 17.21
N PRO A 562 9.89 -19.63 18.05
CA PRO A 562 9.82 -18.18 17.96
C PRO A 562 11.05 -17.57 18.62
N VAL A 563 11.71 -16.61 17.96
CA VAL A 563 12.89 -15.92 18.49
C VAL A 563 12.90 -14.44 18.13
N GLU A 564 13.36 -13.61 19.05
CA GLU A 564 13.72 -12.23 18.75
C GLU A 564 15.12 -12.20 18.11
N VAL A 565 15.19 -11.67 16.89
CA VAL A 565 16.44 -11.51 16.13
C VAL A 565 16.96 -10.09 16.27
N LEU A 566 18.19 -9.97 16.76
CA LEU A 566 18.91 -8.70 16.84
C LEU A 566 19.99 -8.64 15.77
N GLY A 567 20.14 -7.45 15.15
CA GLY A 567 21.21 -7.22 14.18
C GLY A 567 20.74 -6.84 12.79
N LEU A 568 19.46 -6.50 12.65
CA LEU A 568 18.88 -5.92 11.45
C LEU A 568 19.44 -4.53 11.13
N ASN A 569 19.44 -4.17 9.87
CA ASN A 569 19.78 -2.83 9.38
C ASN A 569 18.63 -1.82 9.55
N GLY A 570 17.38 -2.28 9.43
CA GLY A 570 16.16 -1.51 9.61
C GLY A 570 15.03 -2.38 10.15
N THR A 571 13.86 -1.79 10.41
CA THR A 571 12.66 -2.53 10.81
C THR A 571 12.00 -3.15 9.58
N PRO A 572 11.88 -4.49 9.48
CA PRO A 572 11.17 -5.15 8.39
C PRO A 572 9.66 -4.95 8.52
N GLU A 573 8.94 -5.21 7.44
CA GLU A 573 7.48 -5.30 7.52
C GLU A 573 7.06 -6.61 8.19
N ALA A 574 6.01 -6.54 9.00
CA ALA A 574 5.50 -7.73 9.65
C ALA A 574 4.80 -8.62 8.60
N GLY A 575 5.15 -9.91 8.58
CA GLY A 575 4.75 -10.88 7.54
C GLY A 575 5.82 -11.16 6.49
N ASP A 576 6.93 -10.39 6.49
CA ASP A 576 8.05 -10.66 5.60
C ASP A 576 8.71 -12.01 5.89
N VAL A 577 9.23 -12.63 4.85
CA VAL A 577 9.95 -13.90 4.98
C VAL A 577 11.44 -13.62 5.24
N LEU A 578 11.95 -14.18 6.32
CA LEU A 578 13.37 -14.23 6.62
C LEU A 578 14.00 -15.39 5.87
N ASN A 579 15.08 -15.13 5.11
CA ASN A 579 15.89 -16.15 4.45
C ASN A 579 17.35 -15.93 4.81
N VAL A 580 18.03 -16.99 5.23
CA VAL A 580 19.47 -16.98 5.48
C VAL A 580 20.20 -17.16 4.14
N VAL A 581 21.25 -16.36 3.96
CA VAL A 581 22.10 -16.34 2.76
C VAL A 581 23.56 -16.48 3.14
N ASP A 582 24.38 -16.95 2.19
CA ASP A 582 25.79 -17.28 2.48
C ASP A 582 26.68 -16.05 2.67
N THR A 583 26.40 -14.95 1.94
CA THR A 583 27.26 -13.78 1.95
C THR A 583 26.52 -12.48 2.18
N GLU A 584 27.16 -11.54 2.86
CA GLU A 584 26.63 -10.19 3.09
C GLU A 584 26.42 -9.41 1.78
N ALA A 585 27.23 -9.70 0.75
CA ALA A 585 27.09 -9.05 -0.55
C ALA A 585 25.77 -9.45 -1.22
N GLN A 586 25.45 -10.75 -1.21
CA GLN A 586 24.15 -11.27 -1.71
C GLN A 586 22.98 -10.69 -0.91
N ALA A 587 23.07 -10.67 0.43
CA ALA A 587 22.04 -10.10 1.28
C ALA A 587 21.73 -8.64 0.91
N ARG A 588 22.77 -7.85 0.68
CA ARG A 588 22.63 -6.44 0.32
C ARG A 588 22.06 -6.26 -1.10
N GLU A 589 22.46 -7.08 -2.04
CA GLU A 589 21.99 -7.06 -3.41
C GLU A 589 20.48 -7.37 -3.48
N ILE A 590 20.05 -8.45 -2.80
CA ILE A 590 18.64 -8.83 -2.71
C ILE A 590 17.80 -7.73 -2.05
N ALA A 591 18.27 -7.20 -0.91
CA ALA A 591 17.55 -6.12 -0.21
C ALA A 591 17.41 -4.86 -1.09
N THR A 592 18.48 -4.46 -1.79
CA THR A 592 18.45 -3.30 -2.70
C THR A 592 17.52 -3.53 -3.88
N TYR A 593 17.49 -4.75 -4.42
CA TYR A 593 16.56 -5.12 -5.48
C TYR A 593 15.10 -5.01 -5.02
N ARG A 594 14.76 -5.58 -3.86
CA ARG A 594 13.41 -5.52 -3.29
C ARG A 594 12.98 -4.09 -2.97
N GLU A 595 13.87 -3.28 -2.40
CA GLU A 595 13.63 -1.85 -2.16
C GLU A 595 13.31 -1.11 -3.47
N LYS A 596 14.11 -1.35 -4.52
CA LYS A 596 13.88 -0.77 -5.85
C LYS A 596 12.53 -1.22 -6.44
N ALA A 597 12.24 -2.51 -6.41
CA ALA A 597 10.99 -3.08 -6.92
C ALA A 597 9.75 -2.53 -6.18
N ALA A 598 9.82 -2.41 -4.86
CA ALA A 598 8.75 -1.80 -4.06
C ALA A 598 8.57 -0.32 -4.35
N LYS A 599 9.68 0.43 -4.52
CA LYS A 599 9.65 1.85 -4.90
C LYS A 599 9.05 2.05 -6.28
N ASP A 600 9.43 1.22 -7.26
CA ASP A 600 8.91 1.26 -8.62
C ASP A 600 7.41 0.88 -8.65
N LYS A 601 6.99 -0.09 -7.85
CA LYS A 601 5.58 -0.47 -7.68
C LYS A 601 4.76 0.68 -7.07
N ARG A 602 5.28 1.35 -6.03
CA ARG A 602 4.64 2.54 -5.43
C ARG A 602 4.57 3.71 -6.43
N ALA A 603 5.63 3.94 -7.20
CA ALA A 603 5.67 4.97 -8.23
C ALA A 603 4.69 4.68 -9.38
N ALA A 604 4.59 3.43 -9.84
CA ALA A 604 3.65 3.00 -10.87
C ALA A 604 2.19 3.15 -10.41
N ALA A 605 1.89 2.83 -9.15
CA ALA A 605 0.56 3.04 -8.56
C ALA A 605 0.18 4.53 -8.52
N GLY A 606 1.15 5.43 -8.29
CA GLY A 606 0.96 6.89 -8.34
C GLY A 606 0.87 7.46 -9.76
N ALA A 607 1.57 6.86 -10.73
CA ALA A 607 1.64 7.35 -12.11
C ALA A 607 0.42 6.95 -12.98
N ALA A 608 -0.35 5.96 -12.57
CA ALA A 608 -1.53 5.49 -13.30
C ALA A 608 -2.70 6.50 -13.31
N THR A 609 -2.58 7.62 -12.58
CA THR A 609 -3.63 8.63 -12.51
C THR A 609 -3.46 9.61 -13.67
N THR A 610 -4.38 9.59 -14.65
CA THR A 610 -4.39 10.55 -15.75
C THR A 610 -4.67 11.98 -15.24
N LEU A 611 -4.24 13.00 -16.01
CA LEU A 611 -4.45 14.41 -15.64
C LEU A 611 -5.94 14.72 -15.38
N ASP A 612 -6.84 14.10 -16.16
CA ASP A 612 -8.29 14.25 -15.99
C ASP A 612 -8.78 13.63 -14.69
N GLN A 613 -8.24 12.48 -14.31
CA GLN A 613 -8.53 11.85 -13.02
C GLN A 613 -7.94 12.65 -11.85
N LEU A 614 -6.76 13.26 -12.01
CA LEU A 614 -6.19 14.17 -11.03
C LEU A 614 -7.05 15.41 -10.85
N MET A 615 -7.56 16.01 -11.94
CA MET A 615 -8.49 17.15 -11.88
C MET A 615 -9.84 16.76 -11.28
N ALA A 616 -10.37 15.58 -11.59
CA ALA A 616 -11.59 15.06 -11.00
C ALA A 616 -11.41 14.78 -9.50
N LYS A 617 -10.30 14.16 -9.10
CA LYS A 617 -9.90 13.98 -7.70
C LYS A 617 -9.77 15.31 -6.97
N HIS A 618 -9.07 16.29 -7.57
CA HIS A 618 -8.89 17.60 -6.95
C HIS A 618 -10.22 18.36 -6.75
N LYS A 619 -11.20 18.18 -7.65
CA LYS A 619 -12.54 18.73 -7.49
C LYS A 619 -13.33 18.00 -6.40
N ALA A 620 -13.21 16.68 -6.33
CA ALA A 620 -13.82 15.88 -5.28
C ALA A 620 -13.18 16.17 -3.91
N ASP A 621 -11.85 16.27 -3.84
CA ASP A 621 -11.10 16.56 -2.61
C ASP A 621 -11.36 17.98 -2.08
N GLN A 622 -11.79 18.94 -2.92
CA GLN A 622 -12.18 20.29 -2.45
C GLN A 622 -13.49 20.30 -1.66
N SER A 623 -14.32 19.30 -1.80
CA SER A 623 -15.59 19.16 -1.05
C SER A 623 -15.45 18.31 0.22
N VAL A 624 -14.32 17.61 0.41
CA VAL A 624 -14.06 16.72 1.54
C VAL A 624 -13.14 17.40 2.55
N SER A 625 -13.57 17.48 3.80
CA SER A 625 -12.74 17.96 4.90
C SER A 625 -11.76 16.85 5.31
N GLU A 626 -10.45 17.09 5.20
CA GLU A 626 -9.42 16.13 5.60
C GLU A 626 -8.91 16.41 7.01
N LEU A 627 -8.85 15.38 7.87
CA LEU A 627 -8.17 15.41 9.15
C LEU A 627 -6.80 14.75 9.00
N PRO A 628 -5.72 15.51 8.79
CA PRO A 628 -4.38 14.94 8.69
C PRO A 628 -3.85 14.55 10.07
N ILE A 629 -3.14 13.40 10.16
CA ILE A 629 -2.49 12.92 11.38
C ILE A 629 -1.15 12.27 11.09
N VAL A 630 -0.22 12.31 12.06
CA VAL A 630 1.02 11.52 12.07
C VAL A 630 0.94 10.48 13.17
N VAL A 631 1.26 9.23 12.88
CA VAL A 631 1.16 8.10 13.81
C VAL A 631 2.53 7.50 14.11
N LYS A 632 2.83 7.29 15.39
CA LYS A 632 3.98 6.51 15.86
C LYS A 632 3.53 5.44 16.82
N ALA A 633 3.95 4.20 16.58
CA ALA A 633 3.61 3.05 17.40
C ALA A 633 4.87 2.34 17.94
N ASP A 634 4.70 1.48 18.90
CA ASP A 634 5.76 0.64 19.48
C ASP A 634 6.19 -0.46 18.49
N VAL A 635 5.24 -1.09 17.84
CA VAL A 635 5.46 -2.18 16.90
C VAL A 635 4.81 -1.92 15.54
N GLN A 636 5.29 -2.59 14.49
CA GLN A 636 4.83 -2.43 13.12
C GLN A 636 3.36 -2.82 12.96
N GLY A 637 2.95 -3.95 13.57
CA GLY A 637 1.57 -4.40 13.48
C GLY A 637 0.56 -3.44 14.11
N SER A 638 0.90 -2.80 15.25
CA SER A 638 0.08 -1.74 15.85
C SER A 638 -0.04 -0.53 14.93
N SER A 639 1.06 -0.14 14.26
CA SER A 639 1.05 0.96 13.28
C SER A 639 0.11 0.68 12.11
N GLU A 640 0.18 -0.53 11.53
CA GLU A 640 -0.71 -0.97 10.45
C GLU A 640 -2.18 -0.99 10.87
N ALA A 641 -2.46 -1.52 12.06
CA ALA A 641 -3.81 -1.60 12.60
C ALA A 641 -4.44 -0.20 12.81
N ILE A 642 -3.64 0.75 13.32
CA ILE A 642 -4.08 2.13 13.49
C ILE A 642 -4.36 2.78 12.13
N VAL A 643 -3.47 2.63 11.15
CA VAL A 643 -3.68 3.17 9.80
C VAL A 643 -4.98 2.63 9.20
N GLN A 644 -5.18 1.30 9.23
CA GLN A 644 -6.41 0.67 8.72
C GLN A 644 -7.67 1.11 9.48
N ALA A 645 -7.57 1.33 10.80
CA ALA A 645 -8.68 1.84 11.60
C ALA A 645 -9.02 3.30 11.23
N MET A 646 -7.99 4.13 11.02
CA MET A 646 -8.17 5.53 10.62
C MET A 646 -8.76 5.67 9.21
N GLU A 647 -8.36 4.84 8.26
CA GLU A 647 -8.92 4.82 6.90
C GLU A 647 -10.41 4.45 6.87
N LYS A 648 -10.88 3.67 7.86
CA LYS A 648 -12.30 3.32 8.02
C LYS A 648 -13.12 4.42 8.70
N ILE A 649 -12.47 5.41 9.33
CA ILE A 649 -13.13 6.56 9.94
C ILE A 649 -13.32 7.62 8.86
N GLY A 650 -14.54 7.80 8.43
CA GLY A 650 -14.88 8.84 7.47
C GLY A 650 -16.13 8.50 6.67
N ASN A 651 -16.61 9.50 5.98
CA ASN A 651 -17.72 9.43 5.05
C ASN A 651 -17.38 10.26 3.80
N GLU A 652 -18.37 10.56 2.97
CA GLU A 652 -18.18 11.38 1.76
C GLU A 652 -17.78 12.84 2.05
N GLU A 653 -18.03 13.34 3.27
CA GLU A 653 -17.78 14.74 3.68
C GLU A 653 -16.47 14.90 4.47
N VAL A 654 -16.07 13.90 5.25
CA VAL A 654 -14.88 13.95 6.13
C VAL A 654 -14.06 12.68 6.00
N ARG A 655 -12.74 12.84 5.86
CA ARG A 655 -11.79 11.73 5.77
C ARG A 655 -10.59 11.95 6.70
N VAL A 656 -10.18 10.91 7.41
CA VAL A 656 -8.93 10.92 8.17
C VAL A 656 -7.78 10.50 7.24
N ARG A 657 -6.72 11.32 7.19
CA ARG A 657 -5.56 11.07 6.36
C ARG A 657 -4.31 10.89 7.20
N VAL A 658 -3.76 9.68 7.20
CA VAL A 658 -2.47 9.41 7.81
C VAL A 658 -1.36 9.87 6.87
N ILE A 659 -0.63 10.93 7.24
CA ILE A 659 0.47 11.49 6.44
C ILE A 659 1.70 10.61 6.54
N HIS A 660 2.01 10.14 7.74
CA HIS A 660 3.14 9.28 8.01
C HIS A 660 2.83 8.36 9.17
N SER A 661 3.20 7.09 9.01
CA SER A 661 3.17 6.09 10.07
C SER A 661 4.56 5.49 10.25
N GLY A 662 4.91 5.14 11.48
CA GLY A 662 6.22 4.53 11.72
C GLY A 662 6.36 3.97 13.12
N VAL A 663 7.43 3.21 13.34
CA VAL A 663 7.72 2.51 14.57
C VAL A 663 8.76 3.26 15.39
N GLY A 664 8.63 3.18 16.71
CA GLY A 664 9.57 3.72 17.69
C GLY A 664 9.18 5.09 18.26
N ALA A 665 10.08 5.69 19.06
CA ALA A 665 9.83 6.94 19.74
C ALA A 665 9.63 8.10 18.78
N ILE A 666 8.77 9.06 19.17
CA ILE A 666 8.54 10.29 18.38
C ILE A 666 9.81 11.13 18.35
N THR A 667 10.24 11.51 17.16
CA THR A 667 11.47 12.26 16.89
C THR A 667 11.20 13.71 16.50
N GLU A 668 12.24 14.53 16.43
CA GLU A 668 12.13 15.92 15.98
C GLU A 668 11.71 16.04 14.50
N THR A 669 12.08 15.06 13.68
CA THR A 669 11.66 14.99 12.27
C THR A 669 10.15 14.79 12.12
N ASP A 670 9.55 13.95 12.98
CA ASP A 670 8.11 13.74 13.01
C ASP A 670 7.36 15.02 13.40
N ILE A 671 7.89 15.77 14.37
CA ILE A 671 7.35 17.08 14.75
C ILE A 671 7.49 18.10 13.62
N GLY A 672 8.61 18.10 12.88
CA GLY A 672 8.79 18.96 11.71
C GLY A 672 7.79 18.66 10.59
N LEU A 673 7.49 17.38 10.37
CA LEU A 673 6.48 16.95 9.40
C LEU A 673 5.07 17.36 9.84
N ALA A 674 4.76 17.16 11.12
CA ALA A 674 3.47 17.53 11.71
C ALA A 674 3.23 19.05 11.63
N GLU A 675 4.25 19.87 11.93
CA GLU A 675 4.19 21.34 11.77
C GLU A 675 3.92 21.74 10.32
N ALA A 676 4.66 21.15 9.36
CA ALA A 676 4.52 21.47 7.94
C ALA A 676 3.12 21.10 7.40
N SER A 677 2.48 20.08 7.99
CA SER A 677 1.17 19.57 7.60
C SER A 677 0.03 20.11 8.49
N GLY A 678 0.33 20.86 9.54
CA GLY A 678 -0.68 21.39 10.47
C GLY A 678 -1.45 20.32 11.22
N CYS A 679 -0.84 19.20 11.57
CA CYS A 679 -1.52 18.02 12.13
C CYS A 679 -0.97 17.62 13.51
N PRO A 680 -1.77 16.96 14.35
CA PRO A 680 -1.31 16.38 15.61
C PRO A 680 -0.47 15.12 15.37
N VAL A 681 0.41 14.83 16.35
CA VAL A 681 1.18 13.58 16.40
C VAL A 681 0.56 12.65 17.41
N ILE A 682 0.24 11.44 16.99
CA ILE A 682 -0.32 10.38 17.82
C ILE A 682 0.79 9.40 18.17
N GLY A 683 1.03 9.21 19.46
CA GLY A 683 1.95 8.22 19.99
C GLY A 683 1.19 7.05 20.65
N PHE A 684 1.27 5.87 20.05
CA PHE A 684 0.68 4.65 20.61
C PHE A 684 1.73 3.81 21.31
N ASN A 685 1.59 3.65 22.61
CA ASN A 685 2.55 3.01 23.53
C ASN A 685 3.96 3.62 23.53
N VAL A 686 4.21 4.69 22.78
CA VAL A 686 5.51 5.36 22.65
C VAL A 686 5.48 6.74 23.25
N ARG A 687 6.67 7.29 23.55
CA ARG A 687 6.83 8.64 24.08
C ARG A 687 7.76 9.46 23.20
N ALA A 688 7.59 10.77 23.24
CA ALA A 688 8.47 11.68 22.51
C ALA A 688 9.82 11.83 23.21
N ASN A 689 10.89 11.88 22.41
CA ASN A 689 12.22 12.21 22.90
C ASN A 689 12.25 13.63 23.51
N ALA A 690 13.25 13.94 24.35
CA ALA A 690 13.35 15.24 24.98
C ALA A 690 13.48 16.38 23.96
N SER A 691 14.25 16.20 22.87
CA SER A 691 14.34 17.16 21.76
C SER A 691 13.01 17.36 21.04
N ALA A 692 12.28 16.27 20.74
CA ALA A 692 10.97 16.32 20.10
C ALA A 692 9.92 17.05 20.95
N ARG A 693 9.89 16.81 22.28
CA ARG A 693 8.98 17.55 23.18
C ARG A 693 9.25 19.06 23.20
N ASN A 694 10.54 19.42 23.25
CA ASN A 694 10.92 20.83 23.21
C ASN A 694 10.56 21.48 21.87
N SER A 695 10.81 20.78 20.77
CA SER A 695 10.45 21.23 19.42
C SER A 695 8.93 21.37 19.26
N ALA A 696 8.14 20.40 19.76
CA ALA A 696 6.69 20.44 19.72
C ALA A 696 6.12 21.64 20.49
N ASN A 697 6.64 21.90 21.70
CA ASN A 697 6.25 23.06 22.49
C ASN A 697 6.60 24.40 21.82
N GLN A 698 7.77 24.49 21.14
CA GLN A 698 8.18 25.70 20.41
C GLN A 698 7.34 25.94 19.14
N LYS A 699 6.94 24.86 18.45
CA LYS A 699 6.21 24.91 17.18
C LYS A 699 4.68 24.82 17.35
N GLY A 700 4.21 24.61 18.59
CA GLY A 700 2.77 24.49 18.89
C GLY A 700 2.13 23.22 18.34
N VAL A 701 2.93 22.15 18.12
CA VAL A 701 2.42 20.86 17.64
C VAL A 701 1.89 20.06 18.81
N GLU A 702 0.65 19.61 18.72
CA GLU A 702 0.00 18.78 19.73
C GLU A 702 0.49 17.32 19.62
N ILE A 703 0.88 16.72 20.76
CA ILE A 703 1.24 15.30 20.85
C ILE A 703 0.24 14.63 21.77
N ARG A 704 -0.49 13.64 21.25
CA ARG A 704 -1.43 12.82 22.00
C ARG A 704 -0.87 11.41 22.21
N TYR A 705 -1.04 10.87 23.42
CA TYR A 705 -0.53 9.55 23.78
C TYR A 705 -1.67 8.63 24.15
N TYR A 706 -1.68 7.46 23.54
CA TYR A 706 -2.67 6.41 23.78
C TYR A 706 -1.96 5.10 24.09
N SER A 707 -2.59 4.26 24.91
CA SER A 707 -2.16 2.90 25.21
C SER A 707 -3.23 1.87 24.84
N VAL A 708 -4.45 2.31 24.53
CA VAL A 708 -5.57 1.47 24.11
C VAL A 708 -6.08 2.00 22.76
N ILE A 709 -6.26 1.11 21.80
CA ILE A 709 -6.64 1.50 20.43
C ILE A 709 -8.06 2.07 20.36
N TYR A 710 -8.96 1.62 21.24
CA TYR A 710 -10.33 2.14 21.31
C TYR A 710 -10.38 3.62 21.65
N ASP A 711 -9.61 4.04 22.67
CA ASP A 711 -9.56 5.45 23.09
C ASP A 711 -9.03 6.33 21.96
N LEU A 712 -8.05 5.83 21.20
CA LEU A 712 -7.48 6.52 20.05
C LEU A 712 -8.53 6.68 18.93
N VAL A 713 -9.22 5.59 18.56
CA VAL A 713 -10.25 5.58 17.52
C VAL A 713 -11.41 6.50 17.89
N ASP A 714 -11.89 6.43 19.12
CA ASP A 714 -13.00 7.25 19.61
C ASP A 714 -12.64 8.74 19.62
N ASP A 715 -11.42 9.09 20.00
CA ASP A 715 -10.97 10.48 20.06
C ASP A 715 -10.80 11.08 18.65
N VAL A 716 -10.21 10.31 17.73
CA VAL A 716 -10.10 10.72 16.32
C VAL A 716 -11.49 10.79 15.67
N LYS A 717 -12.40 9.87 15.99
CA LYS A 717 -13.80 9.90 15.53
C LYS A 717 -14.53 11.15 16.00
N LYS A 718 -14.36 11.56 17.27
CA LYS A 718 -14.89 12.81 17.79
C LYS A 718 -14.29 14.03 17.09
N ALA A 719 -12.97 14.04 16.89
CA ALA A 719 -12.30 15.12 16.18
C ALA A 719 -12.78 15.24 14.72
N ALA A 720 -12.96 14.12 14.03
CA ALA A 720 -13.51 14.08 12.68
C ALA A 720 -14.99 14.51 12.63
N SER A 721 -15.81 14.12 13.63
CA SER A 721 -17.20 14.58 13.74
C SER A 721 -17.31 16.10 13.89
N GLY A 722 -16.36 16.73 14.58
CA GLY A 722 -16.29 18.19 14.68
C GLY A 722 -16.01 18.93 13.38
N LEU A 723 -15.57 18.21 12.32
CA LEU A 723 -15.37 18.78 10.99
C LEU A 723 -16.63 18.65 10.09
N LEU A 724 -17.64 17.92 10.52
CA LEU A 724 -18.90 17.81 9.79
C LEU A 724 -19.66 19.14 9.83
N SER A 725 -20.30 19.48 8.71
CA SER A 725 -21.24 20.60 8.69
C SER A 725 -22.46 20.27 9.56
N ALA A 726 -22.86 21.22 10.42
CA ALA A 726 -24.04 21.04 11.23
C ALA A 726 -25.27 20.81 10.35
N GLU A 727 -26.10 19.86 10.71
CA GLU A 727 -27.39 19.64 10.04
C GLU A 727 -28.39 20.62 10.57
N VAL A 728 -28.96 21.45 9.68
CA VAL A 728 -30.01 22.39 10.04
C VAL A 728 -31.36 21.65 10.01
N ARG A 729 -31.91 21.34 11.17
CA ARG A 729 -33.23 20.74 11.29
C ARG A 729 -34.27 21.80 11.53
N GLU A 730 -35.30 21.82 10.71
CA GLU A 730 -36.42 22.72 10.89
C GLU A 730 -37.44 22.08 11.86
N LYS A 731 -37.69 22.76 12.93
CA LYS A 731 -38.69 22.40 13.93
C LYS A 731 -39.91 23.28 13.75
N PHE A 732 -41.01 22.68 13.38
CA PHE A 732 -42.28 23.35 13.31
C PHE A 732 -42.67 23.87 14.69
N ILE A 733 -43.10 25.16 14.79
CA ILE A 733 -43.51 25.79 16.03
C ILE A 733 -44.99 26.17 16.02
N GLY A 734 -45.54 26.58 14.87
CA GLY A 734 -46.94 26.94 14.81
C GLY A 734 -47.43 27.53 13.50
N TYR A 735 -48.76 27.68 13.39
CA TYR A 735 -49.43 28.32 12.26
C TYR A 735 -50.12 29.61 12.68
N ALA A 736 -50.11 30.59 11.78
CA ALA A 736 -50.89 31.83 11.95
C ALA A 736 -51.63 32.16 10.64
N THR A 737 -52.94 32.41 10.73
CA THR A 737 -53.77 32.78 9.57
C THR A 737 -53.88 34.30 9.47
N ILE A 738 -53.66 34.83 8.27
CA ILE A 738 -53.79 36.27 7.99
C ILE A 738 -55.27 36.63 7.84
N LYS A 739 -55.77 37.47 8.73
CA LYS A 739 -57.17 38.02 8.71
C LYS A 739 -57.24 39.28 7.87
N GLU A 740 -56.32 40.21 8.10
CA GLU A 740 -56.34 41.55 7.48
C GLU A 740 -54.93 42.03 7.22
N VAL A 741 -54.74 42.89 6.20
CA VAL A 741 -53.41 43.43 5.81
C VAL A 741 -53.46 44.97 5.96
N PHE A 742 -52.57 45.50 6.80
CA PHE A 742 -52.45 46.95 7.05
C PHE A 742 -51.20 47.50 6.39
N LYS A 743 -51.27 48.67 5.85
CA LYS A 743 -50.12 49.40 5.32
C LYS A 743 -49.67 50.44 6.37
N VAL A 744 -48.51 50.26 6.94
CA VAL A 744 -47.95 51.10 8.02
C VAL A 744 -46.76 51.89 7.46
N SER A 745 -46.81 53.24 7.62
CA SER A 745 -45.71 54.12 7.24
C SER A 745 -44.42 53.68 8.00
N ASN A 746 -43.31 53.42 7.35
CA ASN A 746 -41.97 53.02 7.82
C ASN A 746 -41.80 51.54 8.09
N VAL A 747 -42.81 50.64 8.00
CA VAL A 747 -42.64 49.21 8.18
C VAL A 747 -42.96 48.42 6.91
N GLY A 748 -43.86 48.96 6.06
CA GLY A 748 -44.40 48.27 4.90
C GLY A 748 -45.78 47.68 5.17
N LYS A 749 -46.11 46.60 4.49
CA LYS A 749 -47.35 45.84 4.80
C LYS A 749 -47.16 44.98 6.04
N VAL A 750 -48.11 45.05 6.93
CA VAL A 750 -48.18 44.27 8.18
C VAL A 750 -49.41 43.37 8.08
N ALA A 751 -49.21 42.08 8.28
CA ALA A 751 -50.27 41.08 8.35
C ALA A 751 -50.87 41.06 9.76
N GLY A 752 -52.16 41.33 9.87
CA GLY A 752 -52.95 41.07 11.11
C GLY A 752 -53.32 39.60 11.12
N CYS A 753 -52.64 38.82 11.97
CA CYS A 753 -52.73 37.36 12.00
C CYS A 753 -53.40 36.88 13.29
N LEU A 754 -54.06 35.74 13.21
CA LEU A 754 -54.46 34.94 14.37
C LEU A 754 -53.58 33.69 14.40
N VAL A 755 -52.87 33.47 15.52
CA VAL A 755 -52.12 32.21 15.72
C VAL A 755 -53.14 31.11 15.96
N THR A 756 -53.21 30.16 15.00
CA THR A 756 -54.17 29.04 15.04
C THR A 756 -53.64 27.90 15.87
N GLU A 757 -52.36 27.60 15.73
CA GLU A 757 -51.68 26.47 16.38
C GLU A 757 -50.30 26.85 16.83
N GLY A 758 -49.86 26.34 17.97
CA GLY A 758 -48.49 26.51 18.50
C GLY A 758 -48.20 27.95 18.98
N VAL A 759 -46.98 28.42 18.70
CA VAL A 759 -46.46 29.71 19.18
C VAL A 759 -45.73 30.43 18.05
N ALA A 760 -45.97 31.73 17.92
CA ALA A 760 -45.21 32.57 16.99
C ALA A 760 -44.07 33.29 17.74
N ARG A 761 -42.82 33.10 17.31
CA ARG A 761 -41.65 33.77 17.87
C ARG A 761 -41.04 34.74 16.86
N ARG A 762 -40.54 35.87 17.34
CA ARG A 762 -39.95 36.91 16.51
C ARG A 762 -38.71 36.44 15.78
N SER A 763 -37.89 35.59 16.41
CA SER A 763 -36.63 35.05 15.86
C SER A 763 -36.83 33.85 14.94
N ALA A 764 -38.05 33.35 14.80
CA ALA A 764 -38.34 32.15 14.01
C ALA A 764 -38.35 32.44 12.50
N GLY A 765 -38.00 31.47 11.71
CA GLY A 765 -38.25 31.45 10.28
C GLY A 765 -39.72 31.32 9.97
N VAL A 766 -40.17 31.93 8.90
CA VAL A 766 -41.57 31.92 8.49
C VAL A 766 -41.72 31.60 7.03
N ARG A 767 -42.72 30.76 6.70
CA ARG A 767 -43.16 30.50 5.32
C ARG A 767 -44.57 31.00 5.13
N LEU A 768 -44.79 31.74 4.06
CA LEU A 768 -46.12 32.18 3.65
C LEU A 768 -46.71 31.14 2.70
N LEU A 769 -47.83 30.56 3.11
CA LEU A 769 -48.58 29.56 2.33
C LEU A 769 -49.83 30.24 1.76
N ARG A 770 -50.09 30.05 0.46
CA ARG A 770 -51.29 30.44 -0.25
C ARG A 770 -51.83 29.21 -0.98
N ASP A 771 -53.04 28.77 -0.67
CA ASP A 771 -53.63 27.53 -1.20
C ASP A 771 -52.71 26.33 -1.01
N ASP A 772 -52.10 26.21 0.19
CA ASP A 772 -51.14 25.16 0.60
C ASP A 772 -49.82 25.15 -0.21
N VAL A 773 -49.54 26.22 -0.96
CA VAL A 773 -48.26 26.37 -1.71
C VAL A 773 -47.39 27.40 -1.03
N VAL A 774 -46.10 27.09 -0.81
CA VAL A 774 -45.11 28.04 -0.28
C VAL A 774 -44.82 29.12 -1.30
N ILE A 775 -45.15 30.36 -0.99
CA ILE A 775 -44.94 31.53 -1.87
C ILE A 775 -43.65 32.26 -1.49
N HIS A 776 -43.42 32.36 -0.18
CA HIS A 776 -42.26 33.09 0.36
C HIS A 776 -41.74 32.43 1.62
N GLU A 777 -40.43 32.39 1.75
CA GLU A 777 -39.72 31.98 2.96
C GLU A 777 -38.79 33.10 3.41
N GLY A 778 -38.78 33.40 4.68
CA GLY A 778 -38.00 34.52 5.23
C GLY A 778 -38.08 34.63 6.75
N THR A 779 -37.71 35.77 7.24
CA THR A 779 -37.75 36.11 8.67
C THR A 779 -38.77 37.22 8.96
N LEU A 780 -39.22 37.28 10.20
CA LEU A 780 -40.11 38.34 10.64
C LEU A 780 -39.30 39.60 10.98
N LYS A 781 -39.63 40.72 10.33
CA LYS A 781 -39.09 42.02 10.67
C LYS A 781 -39.62 42.51 12.04
N THR A 782 -40.91 42.35 12.28
CA THR A 782 -41.56 42.74 13.55
C THR A 782 -42.67 41.75 13.92
N LEU A 783 -42.77 41.44 15.19
CA LEU A 783 -43.91 40.76 15.81
C LEU A 783 -44.51 41.67 16.88
N LYS A 784 -45.73 42.13 16.68
CA LYS A 784 -46.44 43.07 17.59
C LYS A 784 -47.75 42.52 18.04
N ARG A 785 -48.07 42.80 19.28
CA ARG A 785 -49.42 42.61 19.81
C ARG A 785 -50.00 43.97 20.23
N PHE A 786 -51.03 44.34 19.51
CA PHE A 786 -51.60 45.72 19.58
C PHE A 786 -50.53 46.77 19.18
N LYS A 787 -49.91 47.46 20.14
CA LYS A 787 -48.87 48.50 19.87
C LYS A 787 -47.47 48.07 20.32
N ASP A 788 -47.38 47.02 21.14
CA ASP A 788 -46.15 46.59 21.79
C ASP A 788 -45.45 45.47 20.99
N GLU A 789 -44.13 45.55 20.91
CA GLU A 789 -43.34 44.49 20.35
C GLU A 789 -43.21 43.36 21.37
N VAL A 790 -43.50 42.13 20.94
CA VAL A 790 -43.50 40.95 21.79
C VAL A 790 -42.51 39.91 21.22
N ALA A 791 -41.87 39.15 22.13
CA ALA A 791 -40.95 38.11 21.73
C ALA A 791 -41.70 36.87 21.20
N GLU A 792 -42.86 36.55 21.80
CA GLU A 792 -43.67 35.40 21.44
C GLU A 792 -45.17 35.67 21.57
N VAL A 793 -45.98 34.95 20.79
CA VAL A 793 -47.44 35.01 20.81
C VAL A 793 -47.97 33.56 20.75
N ILE A 794 -48.82 33.19 21.70
CA ILE A 794 -49.39 31.85 21.80
C ILE A 794 -50.67 31.69 20.97
N SER A 795 -51.04 30.44 20.69
CA SER A 795 -52.26 30.08 19.98
C SER A 795 -53.53 30.75 20.54
N GLY A 796 -54.45 31.14 19.66
CA GLY A 796 -55.70 31.86 19.97
C GLY A 796 -55.56 33.39 20.15
N GLN A 797 -54.33 33.96 20.02
CA GLN A 797 -54.11 35.41 20.15
C GLN A 797 -53.87 36.05 18.78
N GLU A 798 -54.30 37.29 18.66
CA GLU A 798 -54.06 38.11 17.48
C GLU A 798 -52.76 38.89 17.61
N CYS A 799 -52.02 38.93 16.47
CA CYS A 799 -50.75 39.63 16.37
C CYS A 799 -50.58 40.29 15.01
N GLY A 800 -49.64 41.23 14.93
CA GLY A 800 -49.22 41.87 13.70
C GLY A 800 -47.85 41.38 13.33
N MET A 801 -47.72 40.78 12.16
CA MET A 801 -46.44 40.25 11.59
C MET A 801 -46.04 41.06 10.38
N ALA A 802 -44.79 41.49 10.30
CA ALA A 802 -44.24 42.06 9.08
C ALA A 802 -43.06 41.19 8.63
N PHE A 803 -43.06 40.85 7.36
CA PHE A 803 -41.99 40.08 6.73
C PHE A 803 -40.80 40.99 6.37
N GLU A 804 -39.64 40.46 6.37
CA GLU A 804 -38.46 41.15 5.88
C GLU A 804 -38.40 41.02 4.35
N ASN A 805 -38.34 42.15 3.63
CA ASN A 805 -38.22 42.22 2.17
C ASN A 805 -39.36 41.58 1.33
N TYR A 806 -40.56 41.39 1.90
CA TYR A 806 -41.69 40.83 1.18
C TYR A 806 -43.01 41.55 1.50
N ASP A 807 -43.72 42.01 0.43
CA ASP A 807 -44.94 42.84 0.55
C ASP A 807 -46.19 42.24 -0.13
N ASP A 808 -46.13 41.08 -0.85
CA ASP A 808 -47.32 40.47 -1.47
C ASP A 808 -48.07 39.54 -0.51
N ILE A 809 -48.57 40.12 0.55
CA ILE A 809 -49.35 39.45 1.58
C ILE A 809 -50.83 39.66 1.30
N ARG A 810 -51.70 38.63 1.44
CA ARG A 810 -53.15 38.69 1.23
C ARG A 810 -53.91 38.11 2.43
N PRO A 811 -55.15 38.63 2.65
CA PRO A 811 -56.04 37.98 3.62
C PRO A 811 -56.35 36.54 3.20
N GLY A 812 -56.29 35.60 4.12
CA GLY A 812 -56.50 34.18 3.91
C GLY A 812 -55.20 33.36 3.74
N ASP A 813 -54.05 34.03 3.55
CA ASP A 813 -52.75 33.34 3.55
C ASP A 813 -52.44 32.74 4.94
N VAL A 814 -51.74 31.64 4.99
CA VAL A 814 -51.29 30.98 6.21
C VAL A 814 -49.80 31.17 6.37
N ILE A 815 -49.36 31.51 7.58
CA ILE A 815 -47.95 31.64 7.94
C ILE A 815 -47.56 30.39 8.73
N GLU A 816 -46.68 29.61 8.20
CA GLU A 816 -46.00 28.51 8.90
C GLU A 816 -44.78 29.09 9.62
N ILE A 817 -44.61 28.76 10.87
CA ILE A 817 -43.56 29.29 11.74
C ILE A 817 -42.67 28.10 12.17
N PHE A 818 -41.39 28.21 11.92
CA PHE A 818 -40.41 27.17 12.22
C PHE A 818 -39.13 27.74 12.84
N GLU A 819 -38.44 26.93 13.60
CA GLU A 819 -37.16 27.26 14.21
C GLU A 819 -36.09 26.35 13.59
N ARG A 820 -34.95 26.92 13.25
CA ARG A 820 -33.83 26.17 12.74
C ARG A 820 -32.90 25.82 13.90
N GLU A 821 -32.86 24.54 14.24
CA GLU A 821 -31.91 24.00 15.21
C GLU A 821 -30.72 23.42 14.45
N GLU A 822 -29.52 23.91 14.74
CA GLU A 822 -28.28 23.30 14.26
C GLU A 822 -27.96 22.10 15.15
N ILE A 823 -27.99 20.91 14.59
CA ILE A 823 -27.66 19.66 15.28
C ILE A 823 -26.25 19.23 14.85
N GLU A 824 -25.38 19.07 15.83
CA GLU A 824 -24.06 18.49 15.59
C GLU A 824 -24.21 17.04 15.12
N ARG A 825 -23.66 16.74 13.95
CA ARG A 825 -23.65 15.39 13.37
C ARG A 825 -22.46 14.60 13.92
N THR A 826 -22.65 13.32 14.18
CA THR A 826 -21.62 12.39 14.59
C THR A 826 -21.40 11.33 13.50
N LEU A 827 -20.13 10.92 13.29
CA LEU A 827 -19.73 9.89 12.35
C LEU A 827 -20.15 8.49 12.80
#